data_e7b372607f8396a5b13279b90a4d46ca
#
_entry.id   e7b372607f8396a5b13279b90a4d46ca
#
_cell.length_a   1.000
_cell.length_b   1.000
_cell.length_c   1.000
_cell.angle_alpha   90.00
_cell.angle_beta   90.00
_cell.angle_gamma   90.00
#
_symmetry.space_group_name_H-M   'P 1'
#
loop_
_entity.id
_entity.type
_entity.pdbx_description
1 polymer ?
#
loop_
_entity_poly.entity_id
_entity_poly.type
_entity_poly.pdbx_seq_one_letter_code
_entity_poly.pdbx_strand_id
1 'polypeptide(L)'
;MNYNSLPIILLRGIVVLPYAELKIDLMDELDTRIINLASENYDGYVLLISPENYLEEKIEINKLPNLGIIGKITKKTKLPNGCVRVTIEGEKRTCIKNYFQDSLYNDVFLGNIIPTTRYAMDSSDENALLRKLKQELEKYINTVSYASNSILSVIEDIKSVSKLADVVANYMPTSFERKYQFLITVNPHTRVMMDLEDIQKELDVFEIEKEIDMKLQKELDDSQKEYILREKLKLIKEELGDISTKDDDIIEMKEKLSSLSAPENVLKKIEKEIKKYEATPSMSPEIGIIRNYIDILLNLPWDKKTKDFVDLKKVKKTLDSSHYGLLDIKDRILEYLAVKKRSVSQKAPIICLVGPPGVGKTSLAKSIAIATNRKFAKISVGGVNDPAEIIGHRRTYMGANPGRIINALKKCESKNPVFLIDEVDKMTKDIKGDPASSLLEVLDPEQNKTFYDNYVEEPFDLSKVLFILTANYIDQIPEELKDRLEIINLSSYTEYEKLSIAKCHLIKKALEEYKLDSSNIKFSDEVILNIIEKYTKEAGVRELDRVINKIIRKCVRNMVESKKNNINVEITNDNLESYLGKQKYYNNEFLSNDTPGVVNGLAYTIYGGDILPIEVVTYESKDKIKLTGNLGDVMKESALIALGHIKSHASFYGINLSKLDNLCIHINAVEGAIKKEGPSAGTALTTAIISAIKKEVVPNTYALTGEITLTGKVLPIGGLKEKITGAYLSGARYFIIPSKNERDIDEIPEEVKDKIDIKLVNSYEEIYNEIFIKKKKN
;
A
#
# COMPACT_ATOMS: atom_id res chain seq x y z
N MET A 1 -6.01 54.12 3.85
CA MET A 1 -6.84 53.11 4.49
C MET A 1 -7.13 53.54 5.91
N ASN A 2 -8.42 53.74 6.26
CA ASN A 2 -8.82 54.15 7.63
C ASN A 2 -9.40 53.02 8.47
N TYR A 3 -9.17 51.72 8.04
CA TYR A 3 -9.68 50.57 8.76
C TYR A 3 -8.62 49.99 9.69
N ASN A 4 -8.99 49.83 10.97
CA ASN A 4 -8.14 49.15 11.96
C ASN A 4 -8.33 47.64 11.98
N SER A 5 -9.41 47.13 11.31
CA SER A 5 -9.74 45.71 11.20
C SER A 5 -10.33 45.40 9.84
N LEU A 6 -10.11 44.18 9.35
CA LEU A 6 -10.65 43.70 8.08
C LEU A 6 -11.22 42.28 8.20
N PRO A 7 -12.27 41.94 7.41
CA PRO A 7 -12.81 40.57 7.37
C PRO A 7 -11.80 39.61 6.76
N ILE A 8 -11.75 38.38 7.29
CA ILE A 8 -10.76 37.39 6.97
C ILE A 8 -11.30 36.41 5.93
N ILE A 9 -10.47 36.13 4.93
CA ILE A 9 -10.63 34.98 4.03
C ILE A 9 -9.48 34.01 4.26
N LEU A 10 -9.81 32.77 4.66
CA LEU A 10 -8.83 31.70 4.86
C LEU A 10 -8.53 31.00 3.55
N LEU A 11 -7.26 31.01 3.13
CA LEU A 11 -6.79 30.40 1.92
C LEU A 11 -6.12 29.05 2.24
N ARG A 12 -6.82 27.94 1.95
CA ARG A 12 -6.29 26.59 2.18
C ARG A 12 -5.47 26.13 0.98
N GLY A 13 -4.18 25.84 1.22
CA GLY A 13 -3.27 25.36 0.17
C GLY A 13 -2.86 26.40 -0.86
N ILE A 14 -3.21 27.67 -0.67
CA ILE A 14 -2.86 28.77 -1.57
C ILE A 14 -2.20 29.88 -0.74
N VAL A 15 -1.09 30.39 -1.23
CA VAL A 15 -0.43 31.56 -0.68
C VAL A 15 -0.54 32.70 -1.68
N VAL A 16 -1.07 33.82 -1.27
CA VAL A 16 -1.13 35.05 -2.06
C VAL A 16 -0.05 35.99 -1.56
N LEU A 17 0.75 36.49 -2.47
CA LEU A 17 1.72 37.55 -2.18
C LEU A 17 1.19 38.90 -2.70
N PRO A 18 1.79 40.04 -2.29
CA PRO A 18 1.42 41.34 -2.86
C PRO A 18 1.52 41.34 -4.39
N TYR A 19 0.63 42.08 -5.04
CA TYR A 19 0.51 42.21 -6.50
C TYR A 19 0.11 40.92 -7.25
N ALA A 20 -0.29 39.87 -6.53
CA ALA A 20 -0.89 38.70 -7.13
C ALA A 20 -2.40 38.86 -7.31
N GLU A 21 -2.94 38.40 -8.43
CA GLU A 21 -4.37 38.30 -8.69
C GLU A 21 -4.84 36.88 -8.35
N LEU A 22 -5.78 36.77 -7.41
CA LEU A 22 -6.38 35.51 -7.01
C LEU A 22 -7.84 35.44 -7.51
N LYS A 23 -8.20 34.35 -8.20
CA LYS A 23 -9.58 34.04 -8.61
C LYS A 23 -10.08 32.87 -7.81
N ILE A 24 -11.12 33.06 -7.03
CA ILE A 24 -11.72 32.04 -6.15
C ILE A 24 -13.18 31.87 -6.52
N ASP A 25 -13.61 30.61 -6.61
CA ASP A 25 -15.01 30.24 -6.76
C ASP A 25 -15.57 29.88 -5.38
N LEU A 26 -16.48 30.69 -4.88
CA LEU A 26 -17.03 30.55 -3.55
C LEU A 26 -18.38 29.79 -3.65
N MET A 27 -18.47 28.68 -2.91
CA MET A 27 -19.67 27.81 -2.87
C MET A 27 -20.44 27.95 -1.56
N ASP A 28 -19.75 28.39 -0.48
CA ASP A 28 -20.33 28.47 0.85
C ASP A 28 -21.07 29.79 1.11
N GLU A 29 -22.16 29.72 1.88
CA GLU A 29 -22.88 30.89 2.32
C GLU A 29 -22.03 31.82 3.19
N LEU A 30 -21.15 31.26 4.01
CA LEU A 30 -20.21 31.99 4.89
C LEU A 30 -19.28 32.88 4.06
N ASP A 31 -18.63 32.29 3.05
CA ASP A 31 -17.70 33.01 2.17
C ASP A 31 -18.43 34.15 1.40
N THR A 32 -19.67 33.89 0.98
CA THR A 32 -20.48 34.90 0.31
C THR A 32 -20.85 36.05 1.26
N ARG A 33 -21.10 35.77 2.54
CA ARG A 33 -21.35 36.82 3.57
C ARG A 33 -20.11 37.65 3.82
N ILE A 34 -18.92 37.03 3.92
CA ILE A 34 -17.64 37.73 4.10
C ILE A 34 -17.41 38.73 2.95
N ILE A 35 -17.66 38.32 1.72
CA ILE A 35 -17.51 39.16 0.52
C ILE A 35 -18.52 40.31 0.47
N ASN A 36 -19.75 40.06 0.91
CA ASN A 36 -20.75 41.11 0.99
C ASN A 36 -20.40 42.14 2.08
N LEU A 37 -20.03 41.65 3.27
CA LEU A 37 -19.57 42.50 4.39
C LEU A 37 -18.37 43.37 3.97
N ALA A 38 -17.39 42.77 3.29
CA ALA A 38 -16.22 43.48 2.77
C ALA A 38 -16.61 44.58 1.79
N SER A 39 -17.56 44.29 0.89
CA SER A 39 -18.01 45.25 -0.14
C SER A 39 -18.83 46.39 0.46
N GLU A 40 -19.67 46.14 1.47
CA GLU A 40 -20.58 47.12 2.08
C GLU A 40 -19.88 48.00 3.11
N ASN A 41 -19.00 47.42 3.98
CA ASN A 41 -18.48 48.13 5.15
C ASN A 41 -16.97 48.44 5.07
N TYR A 42 -16.25 47.81 4.12
CA TYR A 42 -14.79 47.89 4.06
C TYR A 42 -14.24 48.22 2.67
N ASP A 43 -15.04 48.89 1.81
CA ASP A 43 -14.67 49.31 0.44
C ASP A 43 -14.07 48.15 -0.42
N GLY A 44 -14.50 46.92 -0.16
CA GLY A 44 -13.98 45.72 -0.82
C GLY A 44 -12.64 45.20 -0.33
N TYR A 45 -12.17 45.72 0.81
CA TYR A 45 -10.90 45.21 1.40
C TYR A 45 -11.14 43.99 2.29
N VAL A 46 -10.28 43.03 2.16
CA VAL A 46 -10.28 41.76 2.91
C VAL A 46 -8.87 41.43 3.41
N LEU A 47 -8.79 40.60 4.42
CA LEU A 47 -7.52 40.08 4.94
C LEU A 47 -7.37 38.63 4.50
N LEU A 48 -6.38 38.36 3.65
CA LEU A 48 -6.07 37.04 3.15
C LEU A 48 -5.08 36.36 4.09
N ILE A 49 -5.46 35.22 4.64
CA ILE A 49 -4.66 34.46 5.60
C ILE A 49 -4.40 33.06 5.02
N SER A 50 -3.12 32.68 4.91
CA SER A 50 -2.70 31.34 4.53
C SER A 50 -2.14 30.64 5.76
N PRO A 51 -2.83 29.64 6.33
CA PRO A 51 -2.33 28.88 7.47
C PRO A 51 -1.18 27.97 7.03
N GLU A 52 -0.18 27.81 7.91
CA GLU A 52 0.97 26.95 7.65
C GLU A 52 0.53 25.49 7.47
N ASN A 53 -0.41 25.04 8.29
CA ASN A 53 -0.94 23.68 8.29
C ASN A 53 -2.32 23.66 7.62
N TYR A 54 -2.35 23.67 6.29
CA TYR A 54 -3.59 23.77 5.51
C TYR A 54 -4.40 22.46 5.40
N LEU A 55 -3.84 21.31 5.87
CA LEU A 55 -4.49 20.00 5.83
C LEU A 55 -5.42 19.74 7.03
N GLU A 56 -5.39 20.57 8.07
CA GLU A 56 -6.28 20.44 9.22
C GLU A 56 -7.72 20.81 8.85
N GLU A 57 -8.69 19.93 9.11
CA GLU A 57 -10.11 20.16 8.81
C GLU A 57 -10.72 21.34 9.58
N LYS A 58 -10.26 21.55 10.82
CA LYS A 58 -10.67 22.70 11.68
C LYS A 58 -9.45 23.47 12.13
N ILE A 59 -9.27 24.66 11.58
CA ILE A 59 -8.21 25.56 11.98
C ILE A 59 -8.70 26.39 13.19
N GLU A 60 -8.03 26.22 14.33
CA GLU A 60 -8.31 27.05 15.51
C GLU A 60 -7.77 28.46 15.30
N ILE A 61 -8.59 29.48 15.60
CA ILE A 61 -8.26 30.90 15.40
C ILE A 61 -6.95 31.27 16.10
N ASN A 62 -6.67 30.68 17.26
CA ASN A 62 -5.44 30.94 18.03
C ASN A 62 -4.15 30.40 17.36
N LYS A 63 -4.30 29.56 16.32
CA LYS A 63 -3.17 28.99 15.54
C LYS A 63 -2.96 29.72 14.20
N LEU A 64 -3.76 30.73 13.90
CA LEU A 64 -3.59 31.52 12.68
C LEU A 64 -2.29 32.36 12.74
N PRO A 65 -1.60 32.53 11.60
CA PRO A 65 -0.37 33.30 11.56
C PRO A 65 -0.61 34.79 11.82
N ASN A 66 0.35 35.44 12.48
CA ASN A 66 0.30 36.87 12.80
C ASN A 66 0.64 37.78 11.60
N LEU A 67 0.75 37.22 10.40
CA LEU A 67 1.03 37.93 9.17
C LEU A 67 0.04 37.50 8.07
N GLY A 68 -0.44 38.47 7.30
CA GLY A 68 -1.37 38.25 6.20
C GLY A 68 -1.22 39.29 5.10
N ILE A 69 -2.04 39.18 4.07
CA ILE A 69 -2.08 40.12 2.95
C ILE A 69 -3.40 40.87 2.97
N ILE A 70 -3.33 42.18 2.84
CA ILE A 70 -4.51 42.99 2.54
C ILE A 70 -4.82 42.82 1.07
N GLY A 71 -5.98 42.26 0.77
CA GLY A 71 -6.48 42.09 -0.61
C GLY A 71 -7.64 43.04 -0.88
N LYS A 72 -7.77 43.44 -2.15
CA LYS A 72 -8.90 44.24 -2.65
C LYS A 72 -9.71 43.44 -3.64
N ILE A 73 -10.98 43.36 -3.44
CA ILE A 73 -11.92 42.74 -4.40
C ILE A 73 -12.07 43.64 -5.60
N THR A 74 -11.61 43.18 -6.76
CA THR A 74 -11.63 43.95 -8.02
C THR A 74 -12.83 43.58 -8.91
N LYS A 75 -13.28 42.31 -8.86
CA LYS A 75 -14.38 41.83 -9.69
C LYS A 75 -15.17 40.74 -8.97
N LYS A 76 -16.51 40.78 -9.15
CA LYS A 76 -17.44 39.76 -8.64
C LYS A 76 -18.35 39.30 -9.79
N THR A 77 -18.42 38.03 -10.07
CA THR A 77 -19.15 37.44 -11.17
C THR A 77 -19.98 36.25 -10.69
N LYS A 78 -21.28 36.23 -10.90
CA LYS A 78 -22.13 35.05 -10.63
C LYS A 78 -21.98 34.06 -11.76
N LEU A 79 -21.70 32.80 -11.45
CA LEU A 79 -21.59 31.70 -12.39
C LEU A 79 -22.96 30.99 -12.57
N PRO A 80 -23.19 30.32 -13.71
CA PRO A 80 -24.44 29.58 -13.97
C PRO A 80 -24.77 28.48 -12.98
N ASN A 81 -23.73 27.92 -12.29
CA ASN A 81 -23.86 26.87 -11.27
C ASN A 81 -24.23 27.40 -9.86
N GLY A 82 -24.53 28.69 -9.72
CA GLY A 82 -24.87 29.34 -8.44
C GLY A 82 -23.64 29.80 -7.62
N CYS A 83 -22.41 29.45 -8.00
CA CYS A 83 -21.22 29.94 -7.36
C CYS A 83 -20.93 31.41 -7.68
N VAL A 84 -20.22 32.07 -6.78
CA VAL A 84 -19.74 33.44 -6.99
C VAL A 84 -18.23 33.42 -7.21
N ARG A 85 -17.80 33.78 -8.42
CA ARG A 85 -16.38 34.00 -8.71
C ARG A 85 -15.97 35.39 -8.30
N VAL A 86 -14.94 35.46 -7.44
CA VAL A 86 -14.38 36.70 -6.94
C VAL A 86 -12.93 36.81 -7.36
N THR A 87 -12.56 37.98 -7.89
CA THR A 87 -11.16 38.31 -8.18
C THR A 87 -10.66 39.26 -7.10
N ILE A 88 -9.59 38.88 -6.43
CA ILE A 88 -8.97 39.64 -5.33
C ILE A 88 -7.52 39.92 -5.71
N GLU A 89 -7.12 41.20 -5.65
CA GLU A 89 -5.75 41.62 -5.85
C GLU A 89 -5.07 41.81 -4.48
N GLY A 90 -3.92 41.16 -4.25
CA GLY A 90 -3.12 41.37 -3.06
C GLY A 90 -2.41 42.71 -3.11
N GLU A 91 -2.61 43.60 -2.14
CA GLU A 91 -1.98 44.92 -2.14
C GLU A 91 -0.67 44.95 -1.33
N LYS A 92 -0.73 44.55 -0.05
CA LYS A 92 0.42 44.64 0.85
C LYS A 92 0.35 43.68 2.00
N ARG A 93 1.54 43.33 2.54
CA ARG A 93 1.67 42.59 3.81
C ARG A 93 1.21 43.45 4.99
N THR A 94 0.62 42.79 5.98
CA THR A 94 0.24 43.43 7.24
C THR A 94 0.43 42.47 8.39
N CYS A 95 0.86 43.00 9.56
CA CYS A 95 0.86 42.25 10.79
C CYS A 95 -0.53 42.27 11.43
N ILE A 96 -0.89 41.18 12.09
CA ILE A 96 -2.17 41.01 12.74
C ILE A 96 -1.94 40.95 14.24
N LYS A 97 -2.59 41.83 14.99
CA LYS A 97 -2.44 41.93 16.46
C LYS A 97 -3.25 40.83 17.16
N ASN A 98 -4.50 40.69 16.77
CA ASN A 98 -5.43 39.70 17.29
C ASN A 98 -6.57 39.48 16.32
N TYR A 99 -7.22 38.35 16.47
CA TYR A 99 -8.41 37.93 15.74
C TYR A 99 -9.62 38.01 16.68
N PHE A 100 -10.78 38.41 16.17
CA PHE A 100 -12.03 38.47 16.92
C PHE A 100 -13.22 38.24 16.01
N GLN A 101 -14.38 37.90 16.58
CA GLN A 101 -15.61 37.69 15.85
C GLN A 101 -16.32 39.04 15.59
N ASP A 102 -16.99 39.14 14.46
CA ASP A 102 -17.79 40.29 14.14
C ASP A 102 -19.01 40.40 15.09
N SER A 103 -19.40 41.62 15.46
CA SER A 103 -20.48 41.86 16.41
C SER A 103 -21.88 41.58 15.85
N LEU A 104 -22.02 41.58 14.52
CA LEU A 104 -23.31 41.37 13.81
C LEU A 104 -23.41 39.93 13.28
N TYR A 105 -22.28 39.31 12.93
CA TYR A 105 -22.20 37.97 12.34
C TYR A 105 -21.22 37.11 13.12
N ASN A 106 -21.71 36.31 14.06
CA ASN A 106 -20.90 35.46 14.96
C ASN A 106 -20.05 34.42 14.23
N ASP A 107 -20.28 34.14 12.96
CA ASP A 107 -19.53 33.20 12.14
C ASP A 107 -18.44 33.88 11.29
N VAL A 108 -18.38 35.22 11.27
CA VAL A 108 -17.37 35.98 10.54
C VAL A 108 -16.28 36.47 11.47
N PHE A 109 -15.04 36.27 11.07
CA PHE A 109 -13.85 36.70 11.81
C PHE A 109 -13.23 37.93 11.18
N LEU A 110 -12.73 38.82 12.05
CA LEU A 110 -12.03 40.05 11.73
C LEU A 110 -10.62 39.99 12.33
N GLY A 111 -9.66 40.54 11.60
CA GLY A 111 -8.27 40.70 12.08
C GLY A 111 -7.90 42.17 12.28
N ASN A 112 -7.41 42.53 13.47
CA ASN A 112 -6.84 43.86 13.71
C ASN A 112 -5.49 43.96 13.04
N ILE A 113 -5.35 44.91 12.10
CA ILE A 113 -4.16 45.10 11.27
C ILE A 113 -3.23 46.18 11.86
N ILE A 114 -1.93 45.89 11.78
CA ILE A 114 -0.86 46.85 12.14
C ILE A 114 0.06 46.98 10.90
N PRO A 115 0.45 48.21 10.51
CA PRO A 115 1.40 48.37 9.43
C PRO A 115 2.71 47.62 9.70
N THR A 116 3.20 46.88 8.70
CA THR A 116 4.52 46.28 8.75
C THR A 116 5.62 47.36 8.81
N THR A 117 6.68 47.07 9.54
CA THR A 117 7.84 47.98 9.65
C THR A 117 8.46 48.21 8.26
N ARG A 118 8.71 49.47 7.91
CA ARG A 118 9.45 49.78 6.67
C ARG A 118 10.92 49.53 6.92
N TYR A 119 11.53 48.67 6.14
CA TYR A 119 12.97 48.50 6.09
C TYR A 119 13.57 49.60 5.22
N ALA A 120 14.40 50.47 5.83
CA ALA A 120 15.20 51.46 5.08
C ALA A 120 16.45 50.74 4.52
N MET A 121 16.64 50.86 3.23
CA MET A 121 17.87 50.42 2.52
C MET A 121 18.60 51.62 1.96
N ASP A 122 19.92 51.53 1.87
CA ASP A 122 20.67 52.53 1.17
C ASP A 122 20.35 52.55 -0.34
N SER A 123 20.24 53.73 -0.92
CA SER A 123 19.79 53.85 -2.33
C SER A 123 20.77 53.19 -3.32
N SER A 124 22.04 53.03 -2.98
CA SER A 124 23.05 52.30 -3.79
C SER A 124 22.77 50.80 -3.76
N ASP A 125 22.48 50.21 -2.59
CA ASP A 125 22.20 48.79 -2.42
C ASP A 125 20.87 48.43 -3.07
N GLU A 126 19.84 49.25 -2.89
CA GLU A 126 18.56 49.08 -3.56
C GLU A 126 18.68 49.02 -5.07
N ASN A 127 19.43 49.93 -5.66
CA ASN A 127 19.68 49.97 -7.12
C ASN A 127 20.48 48.74 -7.60
N ALA A 128 21.46 48.29 -6.82
CA ALA A 128 22.25 47.11 -7.13
C ALA A 128 21.41 45.84 -7.17
N LEU A 129 20.57 45.65 -6.15
CA LEU A 129 19.66 44.49 -6.06
C LEU A 129 18.60 44.49 -7.16
N LEU A 130 18.04 45.67 -7.48
CA LEU A 130 17.08 45.82 -8.59
C LEU A 130 17.71 45.39 -9.92
N ARG A 131 18.92 45.88 -10.22
CA ARG A 131 19.63 45.50 -11.45
C ARG A 131 19.94 44.00 -11.51
N LYS A 132 20.47 43.46 -10.43
CA LYS A 132 20.84 42.06 -10.35
C LYS A 132 19.63 41.14 -10.57
N LEU A 133 18.53 41.38 -9.84
CA LEU A 133 17.34 40.56 -9.99
C LEU A 133 16.71 40.67 -11.38
N LYS A 134 16.64 41.86 -11.96
CA LYS A 134 16.18 42.05 -13.34
C LYS A 134 17.02 41.30 -14.35
N GLN A 135 18.36 41.35 -14.23
CA GLN A 135 19.27 40.63 -15.13
C GLN A 135 19.13 39.11 -15.04
N GLU A 136 19.06 38.55 -13.84
CA GLU A 136 18.91 37.09 -13.69
C GLU A 136 17.53 36.61 -14.15
N LEU A 137 16.49 37.40 -13.92
CA LEU A 137 15.15 37.07 -14.43
C LEU A 137 15.09 37.16 -15.97
N GLU A 138 15.72 38.16 -16.59
CA GLU A 138 15.83 38.26 -18.05
C GLU A 138 16.59 37.05 -18.62
N LYS A 139 17.70 36.65 -18.00
CA LYS A 139 18.44 35.44 -18.35
C LYS A 139 17.57 34.19 -18.28
N TYR A 140 16.80 34.03 -17.20
CA TYR A 140 15.86 32.93 -17.02
C TYR A 140 14.81 32.86 -18.13
N ILE A 141 14.15 33.99 -18.43
CA ILE A 141 13.12 34.07 -19.46
C ILE A 141 13.68 33.77 -20.85
N ASN A 142 14.90 34.23 -21.15
CA ASN A 142 15.54 33.98 -22.45
C ASN A 142 16.07 32.54 -22.59
N THR A 143 16.31 31.85 -21.48
CA THR A 143 16.88 30.49 -21.48
C THR A 143 15.78 29.44 -21.44
N VAL A 144 14.74 29.64 -20.65
CA VAL A 144 13.69 28.64 -20.36
C VAL A 144 12.53 28.80 -21.33
N SER A 145 12.28 27.80 -22.17
CA SER A 145 11.32 27.89 -23.30
C SER A 145 9.85 28.06 -22.89
N TYR A 146 9.48 27.67 -21.70
CA TYR A 146 8.10 27.81 -21.18
C TYR A 146 7.90 29.08 -20.35
N ALA A 147 8.94 29.87 -20.12
CA ALA A 147 8.82 31.13 -19.41
C ALA A 147 8.13 32.20 -20.29
N SER A 148 7.17 32.93 -19.72
CA SER A 148 6.41 33.92 -20.46
C SER A 148 7.14 35.27 -20.50
N ASN A 149 7.32 35.82 -21.68
CA ASN A 149 7.93 37.15 -21.88
C ASN A 149 7.05 38.30 -21.34
N SER A 150 5.78 38.07 -20.99
CA SER A 150 4.86 39.13 -20.55
C SER A 150 5.32 39.85 -19.28
N ILE A 151 6.12 39.20 -18.44
CA ILE A 151 6.61 39.81 -17.19
C ILE A 151 7.67 40.88 -17.44
N LEU A 152 8.43 40.81 -18.52
CA LEU A 152 9.48 41.80 -18.80
C LEU A 152 8.94 43.23 -18.86
N SER A 153 7.79 43.43 -19.53
CA SER A 153 7.15 44.75 -19.60
C SER A 153 6.62 45.22 -18.22
N VAL A 154 6.26 44.29 -17.34
CA VAL A 154 5.75 44.62 -15.99
C VAL A 154 6.88 45.05 -15.06
N ILE A 155 8.08 44.43 -15.18
CA ILE A 155 9.23 44.71 -14.30
C ILE A 155 10.03 45.94 -14.71
N GLU A 156 9.95 46.39 -15.98
CA GLU A 156 10.68 47.57 -16.44
C GLU A 156 10.37 48.80 -15.61
N ASP A 157 9.11 49.07 -15.33
CA ASP A 157 8.62 50.25 -14.61
C ASP A 157 8.79 50.15 -13.07
N ILE A 158 9.17 48.98 -12.54
CA ILE A 158 9.30 48.79 -11.10
C ILE A 158 10.61 49.41 -10.58
N LYS A 159 10.47 50.39 -9.66
CA LYS A 159 11.56 51.10 -9.00
C LYS A 159 11.79 50.67 -7.53
N SER A 160 10.96 49.84 -6.94
CA SER A 160 11.08 49.38 -5.59
C SER A 160 11.52 47.93 -5.53
N VAL A 161 12.57 47.63 -4.80
CA VAL A 161 13.08 46.27 -4.56
C VAL A 161 12.01 45.35 -3.93
N SER A 162 11.29 45.87 -2.95
CA SER A 162 10.23 45.11 -2.27
C SER A 162 9.11 44.71 -3.25
N LYS A 163 8.73 45.61 -4.17
CA LYS A 163 7.73 45.32 -5.19
C LYS A 163 8.23 44.31 -6.22
N LEU A 164 9.49 44.51 -6.67
CA LEU A 164 10.09 43.61 -7.64
C LEU A 164 10.19 42.18 -7.12
N ALA A 165 10.67 41.99 -5.87
CA ALA A 165 10.76 40.66 -5.26
C ALA A 165 9.39 39.97 -5.15
N ASP A 166 8.34 40.69 -4.76
CA ASP A 166 7.01 40.08 -4.66
C ASP A 166 6.43 39.72 -6.04
N VAL A 167 6.70 40.51 -7.08
CA VAL A 167 6.27 40.23 -8.46
C VAL A 167 7.01 39.02 -9.03
N VAL A 168 8.33 38.92 -8.80
CA VAL A 168 9.13 37.77 -9.24
C VAL A 168 8.71 36.50 -8.53
N ALA A 169 8.54 36.52 -7.19
CA ALA A 169 8.07 35.37 -6.41
C ALA A 169 6.67 34.88 -6.84
N ASN A 170 5.81 35.78 -7.31
CA ASN A 170 4.50 35.39 -7.89
C ASN A 170 4.65 34.69 -9.25
N TYR A 171 5.64 35.08 -10.03
CA TYR A 171 5.88 34.55 -11.37
C TYR A 171 6.57 33.19 -11.34
N MET A 172 7.48 32.95 -10.39
CA MET A 172 8.23 31.72 -10.29
C MET A 172 7.34 30.51 -9.90
N PRO A 173 7.53 29.34 -10.54
CA PRO A 173 6.78 28.12 -10.24
C PRO A 173 7.31 27.47 -8.96
N THR A 174 6.98 28.02 -7.80
CA THR A 174 7.47 27.53 -6.50
C THR A 174 6.39 26.80 -5.71
N SER A 175 6.80 25.90 -4.79
CA SER A 175 5.88 25.16 -3.90
C SER A 175 5.14 26.07 -2.92
N PHE A 176 4.06 25.50 -2.30
CA PHE A 176 3.31 26.19 -1.23
C PHE A 176 4.24 26.65 -0.10
N GLU A 177 5.12 25.74 0.37
CA GLU A 177 6.05 26.00 1.49
C GLU A 177 7.01 27.16 1.13
N ARG A 178 7.49 27.20 -0.10
CA ARG A 178 8.38 28.26 -0.55
C ARG A 178 7.67 29.60 -0.67
N LYS A 179 6.43 29.61 -1.23
CA LYS A 179 5.59 30.83 -1.25
C LYS A 179 5.23 31.30 0.16
N TYR A 180 5.00 30.39 1.09
CA TYR A 180 4.74 30.71 2.48
C TYR A 180 5.99 31.36 3.15
N GLN A 181 7.19 30.87 2.84
CA GLN A 181 8.43 31.51 3.27
C GLN A 181 8.56 32.96 2.75
N PHE A 182 8.22 33.21 1.47
CA PHE A 182 8.14 34.56 0.93
C PHE A 182 7.13 35.45 1.66
N LEU A 183 5.98 34.90 2.03
CA LEU A 183 4.95 35.61 2.78
C LEU A 183 5.47 36.08 4.13
N ILE A 184 6.08 35.20 4.92
CA ILE A 184 6.56 35.52 6.28
C ILE A 184 7.84 36.32 6.31
N THR A 185 8.62 36.35 5.21
CA THR A 185 9.86 37.11 5.10
C THR A 185 9.57 38.58 4.81
N VAL A 186 9.66 39.41 5.85
CA VAL A 186 9.34 40.86 5.72
C VAL A 186 10.49 41.64 5.11
N ASN A 187 11.77 41.22 5.30
CA ASN A 187 12.95 41.89 4.80
C ASN A 187 13.08 41.78 3.27
N PRO A 188 13.06 42.89 2.48
CA PRO A 188 13.14 42.87 1.04
C PRO A 188 14.47 42.29 0.51
N HIS A 189 15.59 42.53 1.19
CA HIS A 189 16.88 41.97 0.79
C HIS A 189 16.86 40.44 0.82
N THR A 190 16.35 39.87 1.89
CA THR A 190 16.25 38.40 2.03
C THR A 190 15.35 37.81 0.94
N ARG A 191 14.23 38.47 0.60
CA ARG A 191 13.33 38.01 -0.46
C ARG A 191 14.01 38.03 -1.84
N VAL A 192 14.78 39.07 -2.15
CA VAL A 192 15.57 39.09 -3.40
C VAL A 192 16.57 37.94 -3.47
N MET A 193 17.22 37.62 -2.34
CA MET A 193 18.15 36.48 -2.29
C MET A 193 17.42 35.15 -2.52
N MET A 194 16.19 35.02 -1.99
CA MET A 194 15.34 33.86 -2.23
C MET A 194 14.92 33.74 -3.71
N ASP A 195 14.56 34.88 -4.35
CA ASP A 195 14.23 34.92 -5.78
C ASP A 195 15.43 34.50 -6.66
N LEU A 196 16.62 35.03 -6.35
CA LEU A 196 17.84 34.67 -7.07
C LEU A 196 18.18 33.17 -6.91
N GLU A 197 17.97 32.61 -5.74
CA GLU A 197 18.15 31.16 -5.47
C GLU A 197 17.15 30.34 -6.30
N ASP A 198 15.88 30.74 -6.33
CA ASP A 198 14.84 30.02 -7.05
C ASP A 198 15.02 30.12 -8.57
N ILE A 199 15.42 31.29 -9.08
CA ILE A 199 15.79 31.46 -10.51
C ILE A 199 16.96 30.54 -10.87
N GLN A 200 17.99 30.45 -10.02
CA GLN A 200 19.16 29.61 -10.31
C GLN A 200 18.78 28.13 -10.31
N LYS A 201 17.96 27.69 -9.36
CA LYS A 201 17.45 26.31 -9.32
C LYS A 201 16.66 25.93 -10.57
N GLU A 202 15.80 26.83 -11.04
CA GLU A 202 15.02 26.58 -12.27
C GLU A 202 15.91 26.53 -13.52
N LEU A 203 16.96 27.35 -13.60
CA LEU A 203 17.93 27.26 -14.66
C LEU A 203 18.71 25.94 -14.64
N ASP A 204 19.12 25.49 -13.46
CA ASP A 204 19.82 24.22 -13.29
C ASP A 204 18.93 23.03 -13.69
N VAL A 205 17.64 23.05 -13.30
CA VAL A 205 16.65 22.04 -13.70
C VAL A 205 16.47 22.02 -15.22
N PHE A 206 16.35 23.19 -15.85
CA PHE A 206 16.18 23.29 -17.30
C PHE A 206 17.43 22.79 -18.07
N GLU A 207 18.63 23.03 -17.57
CA GLU A 207 19.84 22.45 -18.14
C GLU A 207 19.85 20.93 -18.10
N ILE A 208 19.40 20.35 -16.97
CA ILE A 208 19.26 18.88 -16.83
C ILE A 208 18.18 18.35 -17.77
N GLU A 209 17.02 18.98 -17.86
CA GLU A 209 15.96 18.60 -18.82
C GLU A 209 16.47 18.61 -20.25
N LYS A 210 17.21 19.65 -20.65
CA LYS A 210 17.82 19.76 -21.98
C LYS A 210 18.85 18.65 -22.24
N GLU A 211 19.64 18.26 -21.25
CA GLU A 211 20.54 17.12 -21.39
C GLU A 211 19.80 15.81 -21.55
N ILE A 212 18.70 15.62 -20.83
CA ILE A 212 17.82 14.42 -20.96
C ILE A 212 17.19 14.40 -22.35
N ASP A 213 16.66 15.52 -22.82
CA ASP A 213 16.05 15.63 -24.15
C ASP A 213 17.07 15.37 -25.27
N MET A 214 18.30 15.89 -25.14
CA MET A 214 19.36 15.58 -26.09
C MET A 214 19.77 14.09 -26.09
N LYS A 215 19.75 13.43 -24.95
CA LYS A 215 19.99 11.98 -24.86
C LYS A 215 18.85 11.18 -25.50
N LEU A 216 17.60 11.56 -25.22
CA LEU A 216 16.41 10.96 -25.83
C LEU A 216 16.36 11.17 -27.34
N GLN A 217 16.67 12.37 -27.83
CA GLN A 217 16.76 12.62 -29.26
C GLN A 217 17.87 11.80 -29.92
N LYS A 218 19.01 11.64 -29.24
CA LYS A 218 20.11 10.82 -29.77
C LYS A 218 19.73 9.34 -29.85
N GLU A 219 19.01 8.81 -28.84
CA GLU A 219 18.47 7.45 -28.87
C GLU A 219 17.37 7.26 -29.93
N LEU A 220 16.53 8.29 -30.14
CA LEU A 220 15.53 8.31 -31.20
C LEU A 220 16.17 8.40 -32.60
N ASP A 221 17.20 9.23 -32.77
CA ASP A 221 17.97 9.34 -34.03
C ASP A 221 18.72 8.04 -34.34
N ASP A 222 19.27 7.37 -33.32
CA ASP A 222 19.91 6.06 -33.51
C ASP A 222 18.89 4.97 -33.85
N SER A 223 17.69 4.99 -33.26
CA SER A 223 16.57 4.14 -33.63
C SER A 223 16.07 4.42 -35.06
N GLN A 224 15.98 5.68 -35.45
CA GLN A 224 15.60 6.05 -36.82
C GLN A 224 16.69 5.67 -37.84
N LYS A 225 17.97 5.84 -37.50
CA LYS A 225 19.07 5.34 -38.31
C LYS A 225 19.07 3.83 -38.46
N GLU A 226 18.82 3.10 -37.39
CA GLU A 226 18.68 1.65 -37.43
C GLU A 226 17.46 1.23 -38.30
N TYR A 227 16.34 1.93 -38.16
CA TYR A 227 15.17 1.74 -39.01
C TYR A 227 15.49 2.03 -40.49
N ILE A 228 16.14 3.16 -40.80
CA ILE A 228 16.54 3.53 -42.17
C ILE A 228 17.58 2.54 -42.71
N LEU A 229 18.51 2.07 -41.91
CA LEU A 229 19.47 1.04 -42.30
C LEU A 229 18.80 -0.30 -42.56
N ARG A 230 17.82 -0.68 -41.76
CA ARG A 230 17.00 -1.88 -42.01
C ARG A 230 16.16 -1.74 -43.28
N GLU A 231 15.59 -0.55 -43.53
CA GLU A 231 14.84 -0.26 -44.75
C GLU A 231 15.74 -0.27 -46.01
N LYS A 232 16.96 0.30 -45.91
CA LYS A 232 17.97 0.22 -46.97
C LYS A 232 18.46 -1.20 -47.19
N LEU A 233 18.65 -2.00 -46.13
CA LEU A 233 18.99 -3.43 -46.24
C LEU A 233 17.89 -4.21 -46.92
N LYS A 234 16.62 -3.86 -46.66
CA LYS A 234 15.44 -4.46 -47.28
C LYS A 234 15.36 -4.12 -48.76
N LEU A 235 15.55 -2.82 -49.11
CA LEU A 235 15.60 -2.38 -50.51
C LEU A 235 16.76 -3.03 -51.28
N ILE A 236 17.94 -3.15 -50.67
CA ILE A 236 19.10 -3.83 -51.28
C ILE A 236 18.81 -5.33 -51.46
N LYS A 237 18.11 -5.99 -50.52
CA LYS A 237 17.69 -7.39 -50.66
C LYS A 237 16.61 -7.57 -51.74
N GLU A 238 15.68 -6.62 -51.86
CA GLU A 238 14.68 -6.59 -52.94
C GLU A 238 15.33 -6.41 -54.32
N GLU A 239 16.36 -5.54 -54.45
CA GLU A 239 17.12 -5.36 -55.71
C GLU A 239 18.02 -6.56 -56.04
N LEU A 240 18.52 -7.28 -55.04
CA LEU A 240 19.35 -8.48 -55.23
C LEU A 240 18.53 -9.76 -55.54
N GLY A 241 17.18 -9.66 -55.61
CA GLY A 241 16.32 -10.79 -55.95
C GLY A 241 16.15 -11.80 -54.82
N ASP A 242 16.50 -11.41 -53.57
CA ASP A 242 16.14 -12.18 -52.38
C ASP A 242 14.60 -12.12 -52.21
N ILE A 243 13.98 -13.29 -52.19
CA ILE A 243 12.52 -13.51 -52.02
C ILE A 243 11.99 -12.57 -50.94
N SER A 244 10.92 -11.86 -51.21
CA SER A 244 10.39 -10.85 -50.27
C SER A 244 10.11 -11.52 -48.94
N THR A 245 10.50 -10.84 -47.84
CA THR A 245 10.23 -11.29 -46.45
C THR A 245 8.76 -11.64 -46.20
N LYS A 246 7.86 -11.12 -47.05
CA LYS A 246 6.42 -11.38 -47.00
C LYS A 246 6.08 -12.76 -47.54
N ASP A 247 6.75 -13.24 -48.61
CA ASP A 247 6.50 -14.58 -49.19
C ASP A 247 7.03 -15.66 -48.24
N ASP A 248 8.18 -15.40 -47.61
CA ASP A 248 8.71 -16.29 -46.55
C ASP A 248 7.78 -16.37 -45.35
N ASP A 249 7.23 -15.23 -44.89
CA ASP A 249 6.23 -15.20 -43.85
C ASP A 249 4.97 -16.01 -44.21
N ILE A 250 4.51 -15.91 -45.44
CA ILE A 250 3.34 -16.63 -45.92
C ILE A 250 3.61 -18.14 -45.96
N ILE A 251 4.79 -18.56 -46.41
CA ILE A 251 5.21 -19.96 -46.41
C ILE A 251 5.25 -20.49 -44.98
N GLU A 252 5.92 -19.77 -44.06
CA GLU A 252 5.99 -20.15 -42.66
C GLU A 252 4.59 -20.22 -41.99
N MET A 253 3.70 -19.27 -42.27
CA MET A 253 2.33 -19.28 -41.76
C MET A 253 1.53 -20.46 -42.29
N LYS A 254 1.67 -20.84 -43.57
CA LYS A 254 1.00 -22.00 -44.18
C LYS A 254 1.54 -23.32 -43.63
N GLU A 255 2.84 -23.43 -43.40
CA GLU A 255 3.46 -24.60 -42.76
C GLU A 255 2.97 -24.77 -41.32
N LYS A 256 2.97 -23.68 -40.51
CA LYS A 256 2.40 -23.72 -39.17
C LYS A 256 0.91 -24.09 -39.17
N LEU A 257 0.13 -23.54 -40.11
CA LEU A 257 -1.29 -23.86 -40.22
C LEU A 257 -1.50 -25.36 -40.54
N SER A 258 -0.70 -25.95 -41.42
CA SER A 258 -0.81 -27.37 -41.78
C SER A 258 -0.52 -28.32 -40.61
N SER A 259 0.32 -27.88 -39.65
CA SER A 259 0.68 -28.63 -38.45
C SER A 259 -0.22 -28.31 -37.26
N LEU A 260 -1.08 -27.30 -37.36
CA LEU A 260 -1.91 -26.83 -36.25
C LEU A 260 -3.15 -27.73 -36.08
N SER A 261 -3.30 -28.29 -34.87
CA SER A 261 -4.52 -28.95 -34.44
C SER A 261 -5.45 -27.94 -33.76
N ALA A 262 -6.46 -27.46 -34.51
CA ALA A 262 -7.41 -26.45 -34.02
C ALA A 262 -8.84 -26.79 -34.58
N PRO A 263 -9.90 -26.21 -33.99
CA PRO A 263 -11.27 -26.32 -34.51
C PRO A 263 -11.37 -25.84 -35.97
N GLU A 264 -12.26 -26.43 -36.75
CA GLU A 264 -12.39 -26.15 -38.19
C GLU A 264 -12.72 -24.66 -38.49
N ASN A 265 -13.53 -24.02 -37.64
CA ASN A 265 -13.83 -22.58 -37.74
C ASN A 265 -12.57 -21.71 -37.61
N VAL A 266 -11.69 -22.06 -36.67
CA VAL A 266 -10.42 -21.35 -36.44
C VAL A 266 -9.47 -21.52 -37.62
N LEU A 267 -9.33 -22.76 -38.15
CA LEU A 267 -8.50 -23.03 -39.32
C LEU A 267 -8.97 -22.22 -40.53
N LYS A 268 -10.28 -22.21 -40.81
CA LYS A 268 -10.88 -21.41 -41.90
C LYS A 268 -10.64 -19.90 -41.67
N LYS A 269 -10.71 -19.42 -40.44
CA LYS A 269 -10.43 -18.00 -40.12
C LYS A 269 -8.98 -17.65 -40.37
N ILE A 270 -8.04 -18.48 -39.91
CA ILE A 270 -6.60 -18.25 -40.12
C ILE A 270 -6.32 -18.24 -41.63
N GLU A 271 -6.86 -19.20 -42.40
CA GLU A 271 -6.70 -19.25 -43.85
C GLU A 271 -7.22 -17.98 -44.53
N LYS A 272 -8.38 -17.47 -44.10
CA LYS A 272 -8.95 -16.23 -44.60
C LYS A 272 -8.07 -15.01 -44.30
N GLU A 273 -7.51 -14.94 -43.08
CA GLU A 273 -6.62 -13.85 -42.71
C GLU A 273 -5.25 -13.94 -43.41
N ILE A 274 -4.74 -15.14 -43.66
CA ILE A 274 -3.54 -15.33 -44.52
C ILE A 274 -3.81 -14.83 -45.95
N LYS A 275 -4.95 -15.17 -46.55
CA LYS A 275 -5.35 -14.63 -47.88
C LYS A 275 -5.47 -13.11 -47.86
N LYS A 276 -5.98 -12.52 -46.76
CA LYS A 276 -6.04 -11.08 -46.58
C LYS A 276 -4.63 -10.49 -46.47
N TYR A 277 -3.72 -11.14 -45.74
CA TYR A 277 -2.32 -10.75 -45.63
C TYR A 277 -1.61 -10.78 -47.01
N GLU A 278 -1.83 -11.83 -47.78
CA GLU A 278 -1.34 -11.97 -49.18
C GLU A 278 -1.80 -10.79 -50.06
N ALA A 279 -3.09 -10.42 -49.98
CA ALA A 279 -3.70 -9.39 -50.81
C ALA A 279 -3.36 -7.96 -50.37
N THR A 280 -2.92 -7.76 -49.12
CA THR A 280 -2.62 -6.42 -48.57
C THR A 280 -1.25 -5.95 -49.06
N PRO A 281 -1.09 -4.71 -49.58
CA PRO A 281 0.21 -4.18 -50.00
C PRO A 281 1.21 -4.12 -48.82
N SER A 282 2.49 -4.42 -49.07
CA SER A 282 3.52 -4.47 -48.03
C SER A 282 3.74 -3.13 -47.28
N MET A 283 3.40 -2.02 -47.93
CA MET A 283 3.48 -0.66 -47.34
C MET A 283 2.22 -0.26 -46.55
N SER A 284 1.19 -1.10 -46.50
CA SER A 284 -0.02 -0.76 -45.73
C SER A 284 0.22 -0.82 -44.22
N PRO A 285 -0.20 0.20 -43.44
CA PRO A 285 -0.13 0.14 -41.97
C PRO A 285 -0.87 -1.04 -41.35
N GLU A 286 -1.86 -1.60 -42.08
CA GLU A 286 -2.65 -2.75 -41.62
C GLU A 286 -1.88 -4.09 -41.64
N ILE A 287 -0.80 -4.19 -42.45
CA ILE A 287 -0.09 -5.44 -42.64
C ILE A 287 0.49 -5.98 -41.33
N GLY A 288 1.04 -5.10 -40.50
CA GLY A 288 1.56 -5.47 -39.20
C GLY A 288 0.47 -5.95 -38.23
N ILE A 289 -0.70 -5.35 -38.30
CA ILE A 289 -1.86 -5.75 -37.47
C ILE A 289 -2.36 -7.14 -37.89
N ILE A 290 -2.49 -7.38 -39.20
CA ILE A 290 -2.93 -8.69 -39.72
C ILE A 290 -1.90 -9.78 -39.40
N ARG A 291 -0.60 -9.49 -39.59
CA ARG A 291 0.48 -10.43 -39.26
C ARG A 291 0.45 -10.80 -37.77
N ASN A 292 0.35 -9.81 -36.90
CA ASN A 292 0.32 -10.02 -35.46
C ASN A 292 -0.90 -10.85 -35.03
N TYR A 293 -2.03 -10.61 -35.64
CA TYR A 293 -3.25 -11.38 -35.40
C TYR A 293 -3.09 -12.86 -35.83
N ILE A 294 -2.57 -13.11 -37.03
CA ILE A 294 -2.29 -14.48 -37.52
C ILE A 294 -1.30 -15.16 -36.57
N ASP A 295 -0.23 -14.47 -36.17
CA ASP A 295 0.76 -15.03 -35.25
C ASP A 295 0.15 -15.41 -33.87
N ILE A 296 -0.79 -14.62 -33.37
CA ILE A 296 -1.50 -14.96 -32.14
C ILE A 296 -2.33 -16.22 -32.35
N LEU A 297 -3.12 -16.32 -33.42
CA LEU A 297 -3.97 -17.47 -33.69
C LEU A 297 -3.17 -18.77 -33.92
N LEU A 298 -2.05 -18.70 -34.63
CA LEU A 298 -1.17 -19.84 -34.90
C LEU A 298 -0.44 -20.35 -33.64
N ASN A 299 -0.12 -19.45 -32.70
CA ASN A 299 0.64 -19.82 -31.49
C ASN A 299 -0.27 -20.15 -30.28
N LEU A 300 -1.60 -20.03 -30.40
CA LEU A 300 -2.50 -20.45 -29.33
C LEU A 300 -2.57 -21.99 -29.25
N PRO A 301 -2.56 -22.55 -28.03
CA PRO A 301 -2.58 -24.00 -27.83
C PRO A 301 -4.02 -24.56 -27.95
N TRP A 302 -4.61 -24.54 -29.13
CA TRP A 302 -6.00 -24.97 -29.38
C TRP A 302 -6.30 -26.39 -28.91
N ASP A 303 -5.38 -27.34 -29.16
CA ASP A 303 -5.52 -28.73 -28.70
C ASP A 303 -4.25 -29.32 -28.07
N LYS A 304 -3.20 -28.52 -27.91
CA LYS A 304 -1.93 -28.96 -27.34
C LYS A 304 -2.07 -29.11 -25.81
N LYS A 305 -2.03 -30.34 -25.31
CA LYS A 305 -2.22 -30.70 -23.89
C LYS A 305 -0.98 -31.38 -23.34
N THR A 306 -0.68 -31.12 -22.08
CA THR A 306 0.23 -31.95 -21.28
C THR A 306 -0.49 -33.22 -20.84
N LYS A 307 0.22 -34.35 -20.78
CA LYS A 307 -0.34 -35.60 -20.22
C LYS A 307 -0.50 -35.41 -18.71
N ASP A 308 -1.73 -35.39 -18.24
CA ASP A 308 -2.06 -35.30 -16.82
C ASP A 308 -1.62 -36.57 -16.11
N PHE A 309 -0.81 -36.42 -15.08
CA PHE A 309 -0.42 -37.50 -14.21
C PHE A 309 -0.88 -37.18 -12.77
N VAL A 310 -2.09 -37.64 -12.42
CA VAL A 310 -2.62 -37.45 -11.06
C VAL A 310 -2.38 -38.74 -10.28
N ASP A 311 -1.17 -38.89 -9.74
CA ASP A 311 -0.85 -39.82 -8.68
C ASP A 311 -0.85 -39.07 -7.35
N LEU A 312 -1.87 -39.29 -6.54
CA LEU A 312 -2.06 -38.59 -5.24
C LEU A 312 -0.86 -38.78 -4.29
N LYS A 313 -0.20 -39.98 -4.34
CA LYS A 313 1.00 -40.23 -3.52
C LYS A 313 2.16 -39.36 -3.97
N LYS A 314 2.35 -39.21 -5.29
CA LYS A 314 3.40 -38.36 -5.86
C LYS A 314 3.09 -36.88 -5.61
N VAL A 315 1.83 -36.47 -5.74
CA VAL A 315 1.39 -35.11 -5.42
C VAL A 315 1.69 -34.78 -3.98
N LYS A 316 1.29 -35.65 -3.02
CA LYS A 316 1.58 -35.48 -1.59
C LYS A 316 3.09 -35.32 -1.36
N LYS A 317 3.89 -36.23 -1.90
CA LYS A 317 5.37 -36.16 -1.77
C LYS A 317 5.96 -34.87 -2.31
N THR A 318 5.45 -34.38 -3.44
CA THR A 318 5.94 -33.12 -4.05
C THR A 318 5.55 -31.92 -3.19
N LEU A 319 4.32 -31.89 -2.67
CA LEU A 319 3.86 -30.82 -1.78
C LEU A 319 4.64 -30.82 -0.46
N ASP A 320 4.90 -32.00 0.11
CA ASP A 320 5.69 -32.15 1.35
C ASP A 320 7.15 -31.76 1.18
N SER A 321 7.74 -32.03 0.01
CA SER A 321 9.11 -31.63 -0.29
C SER A 321 9.26 -30.13 -0.60
N SER A 322 8.18 -29.45 -1.00
CA SER A 322 8.22 -28.04 -1.42
C SER A 322 7.71 -27.07 -0.36
N HIS A 323 6.88 -27.53 0.59
CA HIS A 323 6.27 -26.71 1.63
C HIS A 323 6.30 -27.44 2.97
N TYR A 324 6.79 -26.75 3.99
CA TYR A 324 6.75 -27.24 5.36
C TYR A 324 5.35 -27.02 5.97
N GLY A 325 4.85 -27.97 6.77
CA GLY A 325 3.53 -27.87 7.42
C GLY A 325 2.37 -27.84 6.44
N LEU A 326 1.37 -26.98 6.69
CA LEU A 326 0.18 -26.76 5.86
C LEU A 326 -0.62 -28.05 5.60
N LEU A 327 -0.73 -28.94 6.59
CA LEU A 327 -1.30 -30.29 6.44
C LEU A 327 -2.73 -30.24 5.92
N ASP A 328 -3.60 -29.47 6.54
CA ASP A 328 -5.01 -29.35 6.16
C ASP A 328 -5.18 -28.82 4.73
N ILE A 329 -4.32 -27.89 4.34
CA ILE A 329 -4.33 -27.29 2.99
C ILE A 329 -3.92 -28.33 1.96
N LYS A 330 -2.86 -29.09 2.26
CA LYS A 330 -2.39 -30.18 1.39
C LYS A 330 -3.45 -31.27 1.24
N ASP A 331 -4.12 -31.64 2.32
CA ASP A 331 -5.18 -32.64 2.28
C ASP A 331 -6.39 -32.15 1.47
N ARG A 332 -6.84 -30.91 1.62
CA ARG A 332 -7.89 -30.31 0.78
C ARG A 332 -7.50 -30.28 -0.70
N ILE A 333 -6.23 -29.94 -1.01
CA ILE A 333 -5.74 -30.01 -2.39
C ILE A 333 -5.78 -31.43 -2.93
N LEU A 334 -5.40 -32.43 -2.12
CA LEU A 334 -5.44 -33.84 -2.50
C LEU A 334 -6.89 -34.32 -2.73
N GLU A 335 -7.83 -33.94 -1.86
CA GLU A 335 -9.25 -34.21 -2.01
C GLU A 335 -9.79 -33.62 -3.33
N TYR A 336 -9.51 -32.35 -3.58
CA TYR A 336 -9.88 -31.66 -4.81
C TYR A 336 -9.37 -32.38 -6.06
N LEU A 337 -8.09 -32.77 -6.07
CA LEU A 337 -7.48 -33.51 -7.18
C LEU A 337 -8.06 -34.91 -7.32
N ALA A 338 -8.42 -35.57 -6.21
CA ALA A 338 -9.08 -36.88 -6.21
C ALA A 338 -10.48 -36.83 -6.84
N VAL A 339 -11.28 -35.84 -6.48
CA VAL A 339 -12.61 -35.61 -7.05
C VAL A 339 -12.49 -35.32 -8.55
N LYS A 340 -11.57 -34.44 -8.94
CA LYS A 340 -11.35 -34.09 -10.36
C LYS A 340 -10.86 -35.28 -11.20
N LYS A 341 -10.12 -36.21 -10.61
CA LYS A 341 -9.70 -37.47 -11.28
C LYS A 341 -10.88 -38.43 -11.53
N ARG A 342 -11.84 -38.48 -10.59
CA ARG A 342 -12.94 -39.45 -10.63
C ARG A 342 -14.15 -38.97 -11.42
N SER A 343 -14.42 -37.67 -11.45
CA SER A 343 -15.58 -37.06 -12.07
C SER A 343 -15.18 -36.08 -13.18
N VAL A 344 -15.50 -36.44 -14.42
CA VAL A 344 -15.25 -35.59 -15.60
C VAL A 344 -16.30 -34.47 -15.71
N SER A 345 -17.43 -34.55 -15.01
CA SER A 345 -18.59 -33.67 -15.21
C SER A 345 -19.05 -32.88 -14.00
N GLN A 346 -18.40 -32.99 -12.84
CA GLN A 346 -18.80 -32.20 -11.69
C GLN A 346 -18.21 -30.80 -11.73
N LYS A 347 -19.06 -29.81 -11.42
CA LYS A 347 -18.68 -28.42 -11.16
C LYS A 347 -17.81 -28.38 -9.89
N ALA A 348 -16.51 -28.65 -10.03
CA ALA A 348 -15.62 -28.53 -8.89
C ALA A 348 -15.44 -27.04 -8.56
N PRO A 349 -15.60 -26.62 -7.31
CA PRO A 349 -15.35 -25.26 -6.89
C PRO A 349 -13.89 -24.88 -7.20
N ILE A 350 -13.64 -23.60 -7.39
CA ILE A 350 -12.31 -23.10 -7.75
C ILE A 350 -11.56 -22.80 -6.46
N ILE A 351 -10.35 -23.30 -6.31
CA ILE A 351 -9.52 -23.07 -5.12
C ILE A 351 -9.09 -21.58 -5.08
N CYS A 352 -9.38 -20.92 -3.96
CA CYS A 352 -8.89 -19.61 -3.63
C CYS A 352 -8.02 -19.66 -2.37
N LEU A 353 -6.74 -19.37 -2.51
CA LEU A 353 -5.79 -19.32 -1.40
C LEU A 353 -5.79 -17.91 -0.79
N VAL A 354 -6.32 -17.75 0.41
CA VAL A 354 -6.43 -16.48 1.12
C VAL A 354 -5.46 -16.45 2.29
N GLY A 355 -4.74 -15.34 2.48
CA GLY A 355 -3.84 -15.18 3.62
C GLY A 355 -2.80 -14.09 3.41
N PRO A 356 -1.98 -13.79 4.41
CA PRO A 356 -1.03 -12.68 4.36
C PRO A 356 0.05 -12.88 3.28
N PRO A 357 0.74 -11.80 2.89
CA PRO A 357 1.82 -11.89 1.92
C PRO A 357 2.99 -12.74 2.46
N GLY A 358 3.64 -13.50 1.57
CA GLY A 358 4.82 -14.28 1.92
C GLY A 358 4.58 -15.67 2.49
N VAL A 359 3.33 -16.10 2.68
CA VAL A 359 2.99 -17.45 3.19
C VAL A 359 3.04 -18.56 2.12
N GLY A 360 3.48 -18.25 0.92
CA GLY A 360 3.70 -19.27 -0.11
C GLY A 360 2.54 -19.56 -1.05
N LYS A 361 1.50 -18.73 -1.13
CA LYS A 361 0.34 -18.92 -2.04
C LYS A 361 0.74 -19.23 -3.48
N THR A 362 1.58 -18.40 -4.06
CA THR A 362 2.06 -18.54 -5.45
C THR A 362 2.97 -19.76 -5.62
N SER A 363 3.82 -20.08 -4.64
CA SER A 363 4.69 -21.26 -4.69
C SER A 363 3.89 -22.55 -4.58
N LEU A 364 2.83 -22.56 -3.78
CA LEU A 364 1.92 -23.71 -3.64
C LEU A 364 1.24 -24.04 -4.98
N ALA A 365 0.70 -23.02 -5.67
CA ALA A 365 0.12 -23.20 -7.00
C ALA A 365 1.13 -23.73 -8.03
N LYS A 366 2.38 -23.28 -7.98
CA LYS A 366 3.47 -23.78 -8.82
C LYS A 366 3.82 -25.24 -8.49
N SER A 367 3.83 -25.61 -7.21
CA SER A 367 4.07 -26.99 -6.79
C SER A 367 2.96 -27.93 -7.22
N ILE A 368 1.70 -27.49 -7.23
CA ILE A 368 0.57 -28.24 -7.80
C ILE A 368 0.80 -28.49 -9.29
N ALA A 369 1.26 -27.49 -10.05
CA ALA A 369 1.56 -27.64 -11.46
C ALA A 369 2.63 -28.71 -11.71
N ILE A 370 3.73 -28.65 -10.95
CA ILE A 370 4.83 -29.64 -11.02
C ILE A 370 4.31 -31.03 -10.66
N ALA A 371 3.56 -31.15 -9.57
CA ALA A 371 3.03 -32.41 -9.07
C ALA A 371 2.04 -33.10 -10.02
N THR A 372 1.24 -32.30 -10.76
CA THR A 372 0.29 -32.79 -11.76
C THR A 372 0.85 -32.91 -13.18
N ASN A 373 2.14 -32.57 -13.35
CA ASN A 373 2.82 -32.53 -14.66
C ASN A 373 2.14 -31.59 -15.67
N ARG A 374 1.57 -30.47 -15.17
CA ARG A 374 0.98 -29.43 -15.97
C ARG A 374 1.92 -28.24 -16.10
N LYS A 375 1.84 -27.52 -17.21
CA LYS A 375 2.51 -26.23 -17.33
C LYS A 375 1.86 -25.22 -16.39
N PHE A 376 2.62 -24.21 -15.96
CA PHE A 376 2.17 -23.16 -15.06
C PHE A 376 2.01 -21.83 -15.79
N ALA A 377 0.85 -21.23 -15.69
CA ALA A 377 0.56 -19.88 -16.19
C ALA A 377 0.16 -18.99 -15.00
N LYS A 378 0.55 -17.72 -15.05
CA LYS A 378 0.22 -16.74 -14.01
C LYS A 378 -0.16 -15.40 -14.63
N ILE A 379 -1.25 -14.81 -14.12
CA ILE A 379 -1.58 -13.39 -14.31
C ILE A 379 -1.78 -12.74 -12.94
N SER A 380 -1.56 -11.44 -12.84
CA SER A 380 -1.98 -10.63 -11.69
C SER A 380 -3.12 -9.73 -12.13
N VAL A 381 -4.18 -9.68 -11.33
CA VAL A 381 -5.32 -8.79 -11.57
C VAL A 381 -5.37 -7.63 -10.56
N GLY A 382 -4.34 -7.51 -9.72
CA GLY A 382 -4.21 -6.38 -8.80
C GLY A 382 -4.07 -5.06 -9.56
N GLY A 383 -4.96 -4.09 -9.25
CA GLY A 383 -4.99 -2.79 -9.90
C GLY A 383 -5.67 -2.76 -11.28
N VAL A 384 -6.21 -3.89 -11.74
CA VAL A 384 -7.01 -3.94 -12.97
C VAL A 384 -8.38 -3.31 -12.71
N ASN A 385 -8.74 -2.33 -13.54
CA ASN A 385 -10.02 -1.65 -13.50
C ASN A 385 -10.77 -1.67 -14.84
N ASP A 386 -10.13 -2.15 -15.92
CA ASP A 386 -10.71 -2.27 -17.26
C ASP A 386 -10.95 -3.75 -17.59
N PRO A 387 -12.21 -4.19 -17.84
CA PRO A 387 -12.52 -5.54 -18.30
C PRO A 387 -11.75 -5.97 -19.55
N ALA A 388 -11.42 -5.02 -20.43
CA ALA A 388 -10.69 -5.30 -21.66
C ALA A 388 -9.27 -5.85 -21.42
N GLU A 389 -8.68 -5.58 -20.25
CA GLU A 389 -7.41 -6.21 -19.90
C GLU A 389 -7.53 -7.73 -19.70
N ILE A 390 -8.70 -8.24 -19.29
CA ILE A 390 -8.97 -9.66 -19.06
C ILE A 390 -9.40 -10.34 -20.35
N ILE A 391 -10.42 -9.76 -21.04
CA ILE A 391 -11.10 -10.35 -22.21
C ILE A 391 -10.64 -9.76 -23.55
N GLY A 392 -9.60 -8.92 -23.56
CA GLY A 392 -9.04 -8.33 -24.77
C GLY A 392 -9.78 -7.09 -25.27
N HIS A 393 -9.07 -6.27 -26.04
CA HIS A 393 -9.62 -5.11 -26.74
C HIS A 393 -10.16 -5.52 -28.11
N ARG A 394 -11.20 -4.84 -28.58
CA ARG A 394 -11.68 -5.05 -29.95
C ARG A 394 -10.58 -4.72 -30.96
N ARG A 395 -10.34 -5.62 -31.92
CA ARG A 395 -9.27 -5.54 -32.91
C ARG A 395 -9.25 -4.26 -33.74
N THR A 396 -10.38 -3.56 -33.83
CA THR A 396 -10.53 -2.30 -34.59
C THR A 396 -9.82 -1.11 -33.97
N TYR A 397 -9.41 -1.19 -32.73
CA TYR A 397 -8.69 -0.09 -32.06
C TYR A 397 -7.19 -0.16 -32.31
N MET A 398 -6.55 0.99 -32.57
CA MET A 398 -5.09 1.07 -32.65
C MET A 398 -4.47 0.64 -31.32
N GLY A 399 -3.50 -0.28 -31.36
CA GLY A 399 -2.87 -0.81 -30.15
C GLY A 399 -3.66 -1.90 -29.44
N ALA A 400 -4.74 -2.43 -30.04
CA ALA A 400 -5.50 -3.54 -29.49
C ALA A 400 -4.61 -4.77 -29.25
N ASN A 401 -4.82 -5.43 -28.10
CA ASN A 401 -4.11 -6.64 -27.71
C ASN A 401 -5.10 -7.66 -27.14
N PRO A 402 -4.79 -8.97 -27.23
CA PRO A 402 -5.55 -10.01 -26.55
C PRO A 402 -5.53 -9.79 -25.03
N GLY A 403 -6.54 -10.31 -24.37
CA GLY A 403 -6.64 -10.30 -22.91
C GLY A 403 -5.47 -11.03 -22.24
N ARG A 404 -5.25 -10.71 -20.96
CA ARG A 404 -4.18 -11.31 -20.16
C ARG A 404 -4.27 -12.84 -20.10
N ILE A 405 -5.49 -13.40 -20.19
CA ILE A 405 -5.72 -14.85 -20.16
C ILE A 405 -5.19 -15.51 -21.43
N ILE A 406 -5.58 -15.01 -22.57
CA ILE A 406 -5.11 -15.52 -23.88
C ILE A 406 -3.60 -15.37 -24.03
N ASN A 407 -3.06 -14.21 -23.63
CA ASN A 407 -1.61 -13.97 -23.63
C ASN A 407 -0.83 -14.94 -22.74
N ALA A 408 -1.36 -15.27 -21.57
CA ALA A 408 -0.74 -16.23 -20.66
C ALA A 408 -0.80 -17.66 -21.22
N LEU A 409 -1.90 -18.05 -21.87
CA LEU A 409 -2.04 -19.34 -22.54
C LEU A 409 -1.09 -19.47 -23.74
N LYS A 410 -0.96 -18.42 -24.56
CA LYS A 410 0.02 -18.36 -25.66
C LYS A 410 1.45 -18.63 -25.12
N LYS A 411 1.86 -17.91 -24.06
CA LYS A 411 3.19 -18.10 -23.45
C LYS A 411 3.38 -19.47 -22.81
N CYS A 412 2.31 -20.03 -22.26
CA CYS A 412 2.33 -21.34 -21.62
C CYS A 412 2.35 -22.50 -22.62
N GLU A 413 1.89 -22.30 -23.87
CA GLU A 413 1.78 -23.30 -24.94
C GLU A 413 1.07 -24.58 -24.50
N SER A 414 0.07 -24.51 -23.68
CA SER A 414 -0.71 -25.65 -23.20
C SER A 414 -2.15 -25.26 -22.93
N LYS A 415 -3.10 -26.13 -23.37
CA LYS A 415 -4.54 -25.96 -23.18
C LYS A 415 -4.98 -26.29 -21.75
N ASN A 416 -4.23 -27.11 -21.01
CA ASN A 416 -4.57 -27.58 -19.67
C ASN A 416 -3.56 -27.17 -18.57
N PRO A 417 -3.12 -25.91 -18.51
CA PRO A 417 -2.19 -25.49 -17.48
C PRO A 417 -2.87 -25.43 -16.10
N VAL A 418 -2.03 -25.32 -15.06
CA VAL A 418 -2.45 -24.70 -13.79
C VAL A 418 -2.33 -23.19 -14.00
N PHE A 419 -3.44 -22.50 -13.87
CA PHE A 419 -3.54 -21.08 -14.15
C PHE A 419 -3.78 -20.30 -12.84
N LEU A 420 -2.80 -19.54 -12.43
CA LEU A 420 -2.85 -18.72 -11.23
C LEU A 420 -3.35 -17.33 -11.55
N ILE A 421 -4.44 -16.91 -10.93
CA ILE A 421 -4.94 -15.53 -10.92
C ILE A 421 -4.60 -14.92 -9.57
N ASP A 422 -3.61 -14.02 -9.56
CA ASP A 422 -3.04 -13.46 -8.33
C ASP A 422 -3.68 -12.11 -7.98
N GLU A 423 -3.89 -11.85 -6.69
CA GLU A 423 -4.38 -10.60 -6.13
C GLU A 423 -5.81 -10.22 -6.56
N VAL A 424 -6.76 -11.16 -6.50
CA VAL A 424 -8.16 -10.91 -6.86
C VAL A 424 -8.90 -9.95 -5.91
N ASP A 425 -8.38 -9.77 -4.70
CA ASP A 425 -8.85 -8.82 -3.70
C ASP A 425 -8.50 -7.35 -4.03
N LYS A 426 -7.60 -7.11 -4.99
CA LYS A 426 -7.15 -5.77 -5.35
C LYS A 426 -7.75 -5.26 -6.67
N MET A 427 -8.77 -5.92 -7.19
CA MET A 427 -9.53 -5.42 -8.34
C MET A 427 -10.42 -4.26 -7.91
N THR A 428 -10.57 -3.26 -8.76
CA THR A 428 -11.41 -2.10 -8.50
C THR A 428 -12.42 -1.91 -9.62
N LYS A 429 -13.67 -1.56 -9.28
CA LYS A 429 -14.68 -1.12 -10.23
C LYS A 429 -14.42 0.34 -10.62
N ASP A 430 -14.53 0.64 -11.91
CA ASP A 430 -14.39 1.99 -12.43
C ASP A 430 -15.52 2.28 -13.44
N ILE A 431 -15.57 3.52 -13.93
CA ILE A 431 -16.51 3.97 -14.99
C ILE A 431 -16.39 3.11 -16.26
N LYS A 432 -15.23 2.51 -16.50
CA LYS A 432 -14.96 1.61 -17.65
C LYS A 432 -15.60 0.23 -17.54
N GLY A 433 -16.04 -0.17 -16.35
CA GLY A 433 -16.70 -1.45 -16.13
C GLY A 433 -16.25 -2.19 -14.86
N ASP A 434 -16.66 -3.45 -14.78
CA ASP A 434 -16.35 -4.34 -13.65
C ASP A 434 -15.51 -5.54 -14.15
N PRO A 435 -14.20 -5.59 -13.86
CA PRO A 435 -13.36 -6.71 -14.27
C PRO A 435 -13.73 -8.02 -13.55
N ALA A 436 -14.41 -7.97 -12.39
CA ALA A 436 -14.88 -9.17 -11.71
C ALA A 436 -15.92 -9.93 -12.54
N SER A 437 -16.82 -9.23 -13.25
CA SER A 437 -17.80 -9.86 -14.13
C SER A 437 -17.14 -10.62 -15.29
N SER A 438 -16.07 -10.06 -15.87
CA SER A 438 -15.30 -10.75 -16.91
C SER A 438 -14.57 -11.99 -16.39
N LEU A 439 -14.11 -11.97 -15.12
CA LEU A 439 -13.55 -13.17 -14.49
C LEU A 439 -14.60 -14.24 -14.25
N LEU A 440 -15.85 -13.87 -13.98
CA LEU A 440 -16.93 -14.84 -13.81
C LEU A 440 -17.13 -15.69 -15.07
N GLU A 441 -17.08 -15.08 -16.28
CA GLU A 441 -17.19 -15.83 -17.56
C GLU A 441 -16.04 -16.83 -17.72
N VAL A 442 -14.83 -16.45 -17.28
CA VAL A 442 -13.65 -17.33 -17.34
C VAL A 442 -13.75 -18.49 -16.37
N LEU A 443 -14.27 -18.23 -15.19
CA LEU A 443 -14.31 -19.18 -14.08
C LEU A 443 -15.54 -20.07 -14.10
N ASP A 444 -16.64 -19.65 -14.73
CA ASP A 444 -17.88 -20.44 -14.81
C ASP A 444 -17.70 -21.67 -15.72
N PRO A 445 -17.87 -22.90 -15.22
CA PRO A 445 -17.74 -24.12 -16.01
C PRO A 445 -18.71 -24.23 -17.18
N GLU A 446 -19.82 -23.50 -17.17
CA GLU A 446 -20.81 -23.49 -18.26
C GLU A 446 -20.38 -22.54 -19.38
N GLN A 447 -19.78 -21.41 -19.03
CA GLN A 447 -19.37 -20.35 -19.98
C GLN A 447 -17.94 -20.54 -20.49
N ASN A 448 -17.03 -21.03 -19.66
CA ASN A 448 -15.60 -21.13 -19.98
C ASN A 448 -15.26 -22.10 -21.13
N LYS A 449 -16.19 -22.98 -21.52
CA LYS A 449 -16.03 -23.84 -22.70
C LYS A 449 -16.02 -23.04 -24.00
N THR A 450 -16.67 -21.89 -23.98
CA THR A 450 -16.82 -21.00 -25.14
C THR A 450 -16.34 -19.59 -24.78
N PHE A 451 -15.24 -19.51 -24.01
CA PHE A 451 -14.65 -18.23 -23.63
C PHE A 451 -14.31 -17.40 -24.86
N TYR A 452 -14.78 -16.17 -24.89
CA TYR A 452 -14.64 -15.26 -26.01
C TYR A 452 -13.73 -14.09 -25.66
N ASP A 453 -12.58 -14.02 -26.31
CA ASP A 453 -11.68 -12.88 -26.23
C ASP A 453 -11.99 -11.91 -27.39
N ASN A 454 -12.20 -10.63 -27.07
CA ASN A 454 -12.60 -9.62 -28.05
C ASN A 454 -11.56 -9.38 -29.17
N TYR A 455 -10.30 -9.71 -28.93
CA TYR A 455 -9.25 -9.60 -29.92
C TYR A 455 -9.17 -10.84 -30.81
N VAL A 456 -9.24 -12.03 -30.21
CA VAL A 456 -9.15 -13.31 -30.89
C VAL A 456 -10.40 -13.58 -31.77
N GLU A 457 -11.57 -13.12 -31.30
CA GLU A 457 -12.88 -13.26 -31.97
C GLU A 457 -13.27 -14.70 -32.30
N GLU A 458 -12.67 -15.69 -31.67
CA GLU A 458 -12.98 -17.10 -31.74
C GLU A 458 -13.10 -17.72 -30.37
N PRO A 459 -14.07 -18.62 -30.12
CA PRO A 459 -14.23 -19.23 -28.81
C PRO A 459 -13.06 -20.14 -28.48
N PHE A 460 -12.52 -19.99 -27.27
CA PHE A 460 -11.43 -20.80 -26.71
C PHE A 460 -11.95 -21.64 -25.54
N ASP A 461 -11.71 -22.95 -25.54
CA ASP A 461 -12.16 -23.86 -24.50
C ASP A 461 -11.20 -23.85 -23.31
N LEU A 462 -11.61 -23.20 -22.19
CA LEU A 462 -10.88 -23.14 -20.94
C LEU A 462 -11.26 -24.27 -19.95
N SER A 463 -12.17 -25.18 -20.29
CA SER A 463 -12.70 -26.22 -19.38
C SER A 463 -11.65 -27.18 -18.81
N LYS A 464 -10.49 -27.28 -19.47
CA LYS A 464 -9.37 -28.13 -19.05
C LYS A 464 -8.33 -27.41 -18.19
N VAL A 465 -8.44 -26.09 -18.07
CA VAL A 465 -7.59 -25.28 -17.22
C VAL A 465 -7.89 -25.56 -15.74
N LEU A 466 -6.87 -25.64 -14.92
CA LEU A 466 -7.01 -25.69 -13.47
C LEU A 466 -6.76 -24.30 -12.91
N PHE A 467 -7.83 -23.55 -12.64
CA PHE A 467 -7.74 -22.23 -12.05
C PHE A 467 -7.47 -22.31 -10.54
N ILE A 468 -6.53 -21.50 -10.08
CA ILE A 468 -6.24 -21.23 -8.67
C ILE A 468 -6.21 -19.71 -8.50
N LEU A 469 -6.92 -19.20 -7.52
CA LEU A 469 -6.94 -17.79 -7.19
C LEU A 469 -6.13 -17.51 -5.93
N THR A 470 -5.63 -16.29 -5.79
CA THR A 470 -5.03 -15.83 -4.53
C THR A 470 -5.59 -14.48 -4.12
N ALA A 471 -5.74 -14.30 -2.82
CA ALA A 471 -6.14 -13.05 -2.20
C ALA A 471 -5.35 -12.85 -0.89
N ASN A 472 -5.25 -11.62 -0.42
CA ASN A 472 -4.72 -11.34 0.91
C ASN A 472 -5.86 -11.21 1.94
N TYR A 473 -6.97 -10.61 1.55
CA TYR A 473 -8.11 -10.34 2.42
C TYR A 473 -9.40 -10.91 1.82
N ILE A 474 -10.09 -11.74 2.60
CA ILE A 474 -11.35 -12.39 2.17
C ILE A 474 -12.47 -11.37 1.93
N ASP A 475 -12.54 -10.33 2.75
CA ASP A 475 -13.60 -9.33 2.69
C ASP A 475 -13.51 -8.43 1.45
N GLN A 476 -12.33 -8.32 0.85
CA GLN A 476 -12.08 -7.54 -0.35
C GLN A 476 -12.29 -8.33 -1.65
N ILE A 477 -12.56 -9.63 -1.56
CA ILE A 477 -12.93 -10.42 -2.73
C ILE A 477 -14.36 -10.03 -3.13
N PRO A 478 -14.62 -9.73 -4.43
CA PRO A 478 -15.97 -9.44 -4.90
C PRO A 478 -16.96 -10.55 -4.55
N GLU A 479 -18.13 -10.18 -4.02
CA GLU A 479 -19.15 -11.13 -3.53
C GLU A 479 -19.56 -12.14 -4.62
N GLU A 480 -19.69 -11.68 -5.87
CA GLU A 480 -20.09 -12.52 -6.99
C GLU A 480 -19.09 -13.65 -7.28
N LEU A 481 -17.81 -13.45 -6.90
CA LEU A 481 -16.78 -14.48 -7.01
C LEU A 481 -16.79 -15.44 -5.82
N LYS A 482 -17.08 -14.95 -4.59
CA LYS A 482 -17.01 -15.76 -3.36
C LYS A 482 -17.85 -17.02 -3.44
N ASP A 483 -19.06 -16.94 -3.99
CA ASP A 483 -20.00 -18.06 -4.11
C ASP A 483 -19.48 -19.23 -4.97
N ARG A 484 -18.47 -19.00 -5.79
CA ARG A 484 -17.86 -19.97 -6.71
C ARG A 484 -16.51 -20.49 -6.25
N LEU A 485 -15.99 -19.91 -5.15
CA LEU A 485 -14.67 -20.21 -4.64
C LEU A 485 -14.71 -21.15 -3.44
N GLU A 486 -13.86 -22.15 -3.46
CA GLU A 486 -13.47 -22.87 -2.26
C GLU A 486 -12.33 -22.13 -1.58
N ILE A 487 -12.67 -21.41 -0.51
CA ILE A 487 -11.72 -20.55 0.20
C ILE A 487 -10.88 -21.42 1.13
N ILE A 488 -9.58 -21.40 0.95
CA ILE A 488 -8.58 -22.03 1.81
C ILE A 488 -7.75 -20.94 2.48
N ASN A 489 -7.93 -20.79 3.78
CA ASN A 489 -7.21 -19.80 4.57
C ASN A 489 -5.80 -20.30 4.92
N LEU A 490 -4.79 -19.51 4.59
CA LEU A 490 -3.41 -19.69 5.00
C LEU A 490 -3.12 -18.74 6.16
N SER A 491 -2.80 -19.30 7.33
CA SER A 491 -2.37 -18.53 8.48
C SER A 491 -0.94 -18.02 8.34
N SER A 492 -0.54 -17.12 9.24
CA SER A 492 0.86 -16.72 9.39
C SER A 492 1.70 -17.89 9.90
N TYR A 493 2.97 -17.93 9.52
CA TYR A 493 3.91 -18.90 10.06
C TYR A 493 4.37 -18.51 11.46
N THR A 494 4.45 -19.51 12.33
CA THR A 494 5.14 -19.39 13.60
C THR A 494 6.65 -19.29 13.39
N GLU A 495 7.41 -18.81 14.38
CA GLU A 495 8.85 -18.68 14.26
C GLU A 495 9.55 -20.03 14.08
N TYR A 496 9.02 -21.09 14.69
CA TYR A 496 9.52 -22.46 14.47
C TYR A 496 9.25 -22.97 13.05
N GLU A 497 8.07 -22.65 12.49
CA GLU A 497 7.77 -22.94 11.09
C GLU A 497 8.68 -22.15 10.16
N LYS A 498 8.94 -20.85 10.43
CA LYS A 498 9.89 -20.01 9.68
C LYS A 498 11.32 -20.57 9.76
N LEU A 499 11.76 -21.01 10.94
CA LEU A 499 13.05 -21.67 11.13
C LEU A 499 13.17 -22.92 10.23
N SER A 500 12.17 -23.78 10.26
CA SER A 500 12.14 -25.01 9.47
C SER A 500 12.12 -24.71 7.97
N ILE A 501 11.33 -23.72 7.53
CA ILE A 501 11.29 -23.26 6.14
C ILE A 501 12.64 -22.68 5.71
N ALA A 502 13.30 -21.89 6.56
CA ALA A 502 14.61 -21.32 6.28
C ALA A 502 15.64 -22.42 6.03
N LYS A 503 15.71 -23.43 6.89
CA LYS A 503 16.66 -24.56 6.78
C LYS A 503 16.37 -25.46 5.58
N CYS A 504 15.10 -25.87 5.41
CA CYS A 504 14.73 -26.86 4.41
C CYS A 504 14.70 -26.27 2.99
N HIS A 505 14.34 -24.99 2.86
CA HIS A 505 14.02 -24.39 1.56
C HIS A 505 14.85 -23.15 1.23
N LEU A 506 14.81 -22.08 2.08
CA LEU A 506 15.35 -20.77 1.68
C LEU A 506 16.88 -20.79 1.55
N ILE A 507 17.57 -21.33 2.55
CA ILE A 507 19.05 -21.40 2.55
C ILE A 507 19.53 -22.29 1.41
N LYS A 508 18.93 -23.47 1.21
CA LYS A 508 19.31 -24.38 0.12
C LYS A 508 19.14 -23.72 -1.24
N LYS A 509 17.95 -23.13 -1.48
CA LYS A 509 17.67 -22.44 -2.73
C LYS A 509 18.65 -21.30 -2.99
N ALA A 510 18.94 -20.48 -1.97
CA ALA A 510 19.87 -19.38 -2.10
C ALA A 510 21.31 -19.86 -2.39
N LEU A 511 21.78 -20.93 -1.72
CA LEU A 511 23.10 -21.51 -2.00
C LEU A 511 23.19 -22.06 -3.42
N GLU A 512 22.17 -22.78 -3.90
CA GLU A 512 22.10 -23.29 -5.28
C GLU A 512 22.14 -22.15 -6.30
N GLU A 513 21.41 -21.05 -6.06
CA GLU A 513 21.38 -19.87 -6.95
C GLU A 513 22.77 -19.22 -7.10
N TYR A 514 23.55 -19.16 -6.01
CA TYR A 514 24.92 -18.64 -6.02
C TYR A 514 25.99 -19.71 -6.30
N LYS A 515 25.59 -20.95 -6.66
CA LYS A 515 26.49 -22.08 -6.93
C LYS A 515 27.43 -22.39 -5.77
N LEU A 516 26.91 -22.35 -4.55
CA LEU A 516 27.60 -22.67 -3.31
C LEU A 516 27.10 -23.99 -2.72
N ASP A 517 27.97 -24.71 -2.03
CA ASP A 517 27.61 -25.90 -1.27
C ASP A 517 27.22 -25.56 0.16
N SER A 518 26.45 -26.43 0.79
CA SER A 518 26.05 -26.29 2.20
C SER A 518 27.21 -26.27 3.20
N SER A 519 28.41 -26.68 2.79
CA SER A 519 29.66 -26.59 3.57
C SER A 519 30.24 -25.17 3.59
N ASN A 520 29.97 -24.34 2.57
CA ASN A 520 30.58 -23.02 2.43
C ASN A 520 30.00 -22.00 3.42
N ILE A 521 28.70 -22.05 3.70
CA ILE A 521 28.05 -21.12 4.64
C ILE A 521 27.13 -21.92 5.57
N LYS A 522 27.39 -21.83 6.87
CA LYS A 522 26.62 -22.52 7.90
C LYS A 522 25.84 -21.52 8.75
N PHE A 523 24.58 -21.85 9.00
CA PHE A 523 23.69 -21.13 9.91
C PHE A 523 23.29 -22.07 11.04
N SER A 524 23.48 -21.65 12.29
CA SER A 524 22.90 -22.36 13.44
C SER A 524 21.43 -22.00 13.60
N ASP A 525 20.68 -22.86 14.29
CA ASP A 525 19.25 -22.63 14.58
C ASP A 525 19.04 -21.35 15.38
N GLU A 526 19.91 -21.11 16.35
CA GLU A 526 19.91 -19.91 17.18
C GLU A 526 20.09 -18.62 16.35
N VAL A 527 21.00 -18.64 15.38
CA VAL A 527 21.23 -17.50 14.49
C VAL A 527 20.03 -17.24 13.61
N ILE A 528 19.38 -18.28 13.07
CA ILE A 528 18.18 -18.12 12.24
C ILE A 528 17.03 -17.55 13.08
N LEU A 529 16.82 -18.04 14.31
CA LEU A 529 15.83 -17.49 15.23
C LEU A 529 16.13 -16.01 15.54
N ASN A 530 17.37 -15.67 15.80
CA ASN A 530 17.79 -14.29 16.04
C ASN A 530 17.55 -13.38 14.81
N ILE A 531 17.74 -13.92 13.59
CA ILE A 531 17.38 -13.20 12.35
C ILE A 531 15.87 -12.98 12.29
N ILE A 532 15.06 -14.00 12.57
CA ILE A 532 13.61 -13.93 12.55
C ILE A 532 13.11 -12.88 13.54
N GLU A 533 13.59 -12.90 14.77
CA GLU A 533 13.14 -12.02 15.86
C GLU A 533 13.60 -10.57 15.70
N LYS A 534 14.88 -10.36 15.33
CA LYS A 534 15.51 -9.02 15.40
C LYS A 534 15.64 -8.30 14.06
N TYR A 535 15.54 -9.02 12.95
CA TYR A 535 15.74 -8.44 11.62
C TYR A 535 14.54 -8.56 10.69
N THR A 536 13.50 -9.35 11.06
CA THR A 536 12.27 -9.49 10.28
C THR A 536 11.03 -9.30 11.14
N LYS A 537 9.97 -8.71 10.57
CA LYS A 537 8.64 -8.61 11.20
C LYS A 537 7.58 -8.82 10.11
N GLU A 538 7.26 -10.07 9.84
CA GLU A 538 6.35 -10.46 8.77
C GLU A 538 5.56 -11.73 9.10
N ALA A 539 4.37 -11.88 8.52
CA ALA A 539 3.54 -13.09 8.65
C ALA A 539 4.13 -14.31 7.90
N GLY A 540 4.77 -14.06 6.78
CA GLY A 540 5.39 -15.07 5.93
C GLY A 540 6.89 -15.18 6.10
N VAL A 541 7.58 -15.50 4.99
CA VAL A 541 9.05 -15.69 4.93
C VAL A 541 9.72 -14.87 3.83
N ARG A 542 9.04 -13.82 3.31
CA ARG A 542 9.57 -13.04 2.18
C ARG A 542 10.71 -12.09 2.58
N GLU A 543 10.60 -11.47 3.75
CA GLU A 543 11.67 -10.64 4.29
C GLU A 543 12.82 -11.51 4.78
N LEU A 544 12.51 -12.64 5.41
CA LEU A 544 13.49 -13.65 5.83
C LEU A 544 14.32 -14.15 4.63
N ASP A 545 13.68 -14.47 3.51
CA ASP A 545 14.37 -14.84 2.27
C ASP A 545 15.31 -13.73 1.79
N ARG A 546 14.87 -12.47 1.81
CA ARG A 546 15.69 -11.31 1.45
C ARG A 546 16.89 -11.12 2.38
N VAL A 547 16.69 -11.32 3.68
CA VAL A 547 17.75 -11.17 4.69
C VAL A 547 18.79 -12.28 4.55
N ILE A 548 18.38 -13.53 4.38
CA ILE A 548 19.28 -14.67 4.12
C ILE A 548 20.09 -14.42 2.84
N ASN A 549 19.44 -14.03 1.76
CA ASN A 549 20.09 -13.69 0.50
C ASN A 549 21.07 -12.51 0.65
N LYS A 550 20.78 -11.53 1.50
CA LYS A 550 21.70 -10.42 1.80
C LYS A 550 22.97 -10.89 2.49
N ILE A 551 22.84 -11.81 3.45
CA ILE A 551 24.01 -12.42 4.14
C ILE A 551 24.85 -13.20 3.12
N ILE A 552 24.24 -14.11 2.36
CA ILE A 552 24.94 -14.94 1.38
C ILE A 552 25.66 -14.09 0.34
N ARG A 553 25.03 -13.05 -0.19
CA ARG A 553 25.67 -12.12 -1.14
C ARG A 553 26.91 -11.43 -0.55
N LYS A 554 26.87 -11.02 0.71
CA LYS A 554 28.05 -10.44 1.37
C LYS A 554 29.15 -11.47 1.57
N CYS A 555 28.80 -12.72 1.90
CA CYS A 555 29.76 -13.81 1.98
C CYS A 555 30.42 -14.07 0.61
N VAL A 556 29.63 -14.14 -0.46
CA VAL A 556 30.12 -14.29 -1.83
C VAL A 556 31.06 -13.14 -2.22
N ARG A 557 30.69 -11.90 -1.92
CA ARG A 557 31.56 -10.75 -2.13
C ARG A 557 32.91 -10.91 -1.44
N ASN A 558 32.91 -11.26 -0.17
CA ASN A 558 34.16 -11.48 0.61
C ASN A 558 35.00 -12.64 0.04
N MET A 559 34.34 -13.70 -0.47
CA MET A 559 35.02 -14.79 -1.15
C MET A 559 35.75 -14.32 -2.42
N VAL A 560 35.08 -13.54 -3.25
CA VAL A 560 35.64 -13.00 -4.49
C VAL A 560 36.80 -12.03 -4.19
N GLU A 561 36.61 -11.12 -3.22
CA GLU A 561 37.66 -10.16 -2.83
C GLU A 561 38.90 -10.84 -2.26
N SER A 562 38.74 -11.93 -1.51
CA SER A 562 39.85 -12.68 -0.92
C SER A 562 40.55 -13.66 -1.88
N LYS A 563 40.05 -13.83 -3.12
CA LYS A 563 40.52 -14.79 -4.14
C LYS A 563 40.59 -16.22 -3.66
N LYS A 564 39.83 -16.59 -2.64
CA LYS A 564 39.78 -17.95 -2.09
C LYS A 564 38.46 -18.60 -2.45
N ASN A 565 38.50 -19.62 -3.30
CA ASN A 565 37.28 -20.32 -3.78
C ASN A 565 36.59 -21.20 -2.72
N ASN A 566 37.27 -21.56 -1.62
CA ASN A 566 36.74 -22.39 -0.55
C ASN A 566 36.95 -21.69 0.80
N ILE A 567 36.02 -20.84 1.19
CA ILE A 567 35.95 -20.29 2.55
C ILE A 567 34.71 -20.89 3.22
N ASN A 568 34.94 -21.61 4.33
CA ASN A 568 33.83 -22.00 5.20
C ASN A 568 33.55 -20.85 6.15
N VAL A 569 32.38 -20.24 5.97
CA VAL A 569 31.89 -19.13 6.82
C VAL A 569 30.82 -19.67 7.75
N GLU A 570 31.02 -19.52 9.04
CA GLU A 570 29.99 -19.76 10.04
C GLU A 570 29.39 -18.44 10.45
N ILE A 571 28.06 -18.32 10.28
CA ILE A 571 27.30 -17.15 10.73
C ILE A 571 26.98 -17.36 12.20
N THR A 572 27.45 -16.42 13.04
CA THR A 572 27.23 -16.39 14.49
C THR A 572 26.49 -15.13 14.90
N ASN A 573 25.95 -15.11 16.11
CA ASN A 573 25.28 -13.92 16.63
C ASN A 573 26.22 -12.70 16.69
N ASP A 574 27.51 -12.91 16.96
CA ASP A 574 28.50 -11.82 17.06
C ASP A 574 28.85 -11.20 15.71
N ASN A 575 28.83 -11.98 14.62
CA ASN A 575 29.17 -11.47 13.30
C ASN A 575 27.93 -11.03 12.50
N LEU A 576 26.72 -11.32 12.99
CA LEU A 576 25.46 -11.03 12.30
C LEU A 576 25.29 -9.53 12.00
N GLU A 577 25.68 -8.69 12.94
CA GLU A 577 25.61 -7.23 12.78
C GLU A 577 26.49 -6.71 11.64
N SER A 578 27.63 -7.34 11.38
CA SER A 578 28.53 -6.98 10.26
C SER A 578 27.86 -7.22 8.89
N TYR A 579 26.99 -8.24 8.81
CA TYR A 579 26.24 -8.58 7.59
C TYR A 579 24.95 -7.76 7.43
N LEU A 580 24.20 -7.55 8.51
CA LEU A 580 22.86 -6.99 8.45
C LEU A 580 22.78 -5.51 8.89
N GLY A 581 23.75 -5.06 9.71
CA GLY A 581 23.71 -3.80 10.45
C GLY A 581 23.03 -3.97 11.80
N LYS A 582 22.77 -2.87 12.49
CA LYS A 582 22.09 -2.89 13.79
C LYS A 582 20.73 -3.58 13.71
N GLN A 583 20.36 -4.26 14.79
CA GLN A 583 19.04 -4.88 14.90
C GLN A 583 17.92 -3.86 14.66
N LYS A 584 16.89 -4.28 13.95
CA LYS A 584 15.77 -3.42 13.57
C LYS A 584 14.63 -3.47 14.59
N TYR A 585 14.44 -4.61 15.21
CA TYR A 585 13.35 -4.86 16.14
C TYR A 585 13.91 -5.24 17.50
N TYR A 586 13.30 -4.73 18.55
CA TYR A 586 13.64 -5.02 19.93
C TYR A 586 12.48 -5.78 20.54
N ASN A 587 12.77 -6.83 21.30
CA ASN A 587 11.72 -7.52 22.06
C ASN A 587 11.16 -6.56 23.10
N ASN A 588 9.86 -6.59 23.31
CA ASN A 588 9.19 -5.76 24.29
C ASN A 588 9.72 -6.08 25.69
N GLU A 589 10.46 -5.14 26.29
CA GLU A 589 10.99 -5.22 27.68
C GLU A 589 9.89 -5.17 28.76
N PHE A 590 8.61 -5.08 28.33
CA PHE A 590 7.48 -4.90 29.22
C PHE A 590 7.18 -6.09 30.18
N LEU A 591 7.82 -7.22 29.96
CA LEU A 591 7.68 -8.39 30.84
C LEU A 591 8.55 -8.30 32.11
N SER A 592 9.38 -7.28 32.26
CA SER A 592 10.38 -7.24 33.34
C SER A 592 9.89 -6.77 34.70
N ASN A 593 8.74 -6.07 34.78
CA ASN A 593 8.26 -5.47 36.01
C ASN A 593 6.82 -5.87 36.36
N ASP A 594 6.65 -6.57 37.47
CA ASP A 594 5.34 -6.81 38.07
C ASP A 594 4.78 -5.55 38.71
N THR A 595 3.91 -4.84 37.98
CA THR A 595 3.29 -3.59 38.44
C THR A 595 1.77 -3.74 38.53
N PRO A 596 1.10 -3.28 39.59
CA PRO A 596 -0.36 -3.28 39.67
C PRO A 596 -0.97 -2.49 38.50
N GLY A 597 -2.01 -3.06 37.88
CA GLY A 597 -2.69 -2.46 36.74
C GLY A 597 -2.09 -2.81 35.39
N VAL A 598 -1.00 -3.57 35.34
CA VAL A 598 -0.41 -4.04 34.08
C VAL A 598 -0.75 -5.50 33.85
N VAL A 599 -1.31 -5.84 32.68
CA VAL A 599 -1.69 -7.20 32.30
C VAL A 599 -1.40 -7.45 30.83
N ASN A 600 -0.86 -8.61 30.54
CA ASN A 600 -0.59 -9.05 29.18
C ASN A 600 -1.81 -9.65 28.51
N GLY A 601 -2.41 -8.96 27.56
CA GLY A 601 -3.35 -9.50 26.62
C GLY A 601 -2.65 -10.22 25.46
N LEU A 602 -3.39 -11.02 24.71
CA LEU A 602 -2.92 -11.66 23.48
C LEU A 602 -3.48 -10.93 22.26
N ALA A 603 -2.60 -10.53 21.38
CA ALA A 603 -2.97 -9.90 20.11
C ALA A 603 -2.62 -10.80 18.92
N TYR A 604 -3.39 -10.62 17.85
CA TYR A 604 -3.07 -11.13 16.53
C TYR A 604 -2.90 -9.94 15.59
N THR A 605 -1.74 -9.84 14.99
CA THR A 605 -1.40 -8.77 14.04
C THR A 605 -1.21 -9.36 12.65
N ILE A 606 -1.12 -8.50 11.65
CA ILE A 606 -0.78 -8.92 10.28
C ILE A 606 0.59 -9.61 10.20
N TYR A 607 1.41 -9.50 11.23
CA TYR A 607 2.76 -10.09 11.32
C TYR A 607 2.79 -11.40 12.09
N GLY A 608 1.72 -11.76 12.80
CA GLY A 608 1.61 -12.94 13.67
C GLY A 608 1.06 -12.59 15.03
N GLY A 609 1.20 -13.53 15.97
CA GLY A 609 0.82 -13.32 17.37
C GLY A 609 1.82 -12.46 18.11
N ASP A 610 1.33 -11.64 19.02
CA ASP A 610 2.15 -10.76 19.86
C ASP A 610 1.49 -10.57 21.23
N ILE A 611 2.25 -10.09 22.21
CA ILE A 611 1.71 -9.64 23.49
C ILE A 611 1.15 -8.23 23.32
N LEU A 612 0.01 -7.99 23.96
CA LEU A 612 -0.60 -6.68 24.08
C LEU A 612 -0.56 -6.24 25.55
N PRO A 613 0.46 -5.50 25.98
CA PRO A 613 0.48 -4.94 27.32
C PRO A 613 -0.63 -3.91 27.49
N ILE A 614 -1.48 -4.13 28.50
CA ILE A 614 -2.57 -3.25 28.90
C ILE A 614 -2.19 -2.64 30.25
N GLU A 615 -2.07 -1.32 30.29
CA GLU A 615 -1.80 -0.55 31.47
C GLU A 615 -3.05 0.17 31.94
N VAL A 616 -3.36 0.07 33.20
CA VAL A 616 -4.49 0.77 33.82
C VAL A 616 -3.99 1.51 35.05
N VAL A 617 -4.27 2.81 35.10
CA VAL A 617 -4.03 3.63 36.27
C VAL A 617 -5.35 4.24 36.72
N THR A 618 -5.46 4.46 38.05
CA THR A 618 -6.64 5.07 38.66
C THR A 618 -6.25 6.34 39.44
N TYR A 619 -6.97 7.43 39.21
CA TYR A 619 -6.78 8.70 39.89
C TYR A 619 -8.12 9.43 40.02
N GLU A 620 -8.22 10.36 41.00
CA GLU A 620 -9.44 11.14 41.21
C GLU A 620 -9.67 12.13 40.05
N SER A 621 -10.83 12.08 39.43
CA SER A 621 -11.22 12.96 38.30
C SER A 621 -12.72 12.94 38.10
N LYS A 622 -13.25 13.95 37.42
CA LYS A 622 -14.64 14.01 36.96
C LYS A 622 -14.91 13.04 35.82
N ASP A 623 -13.90 12.76 35.02
CA ASP A 623 -14.01 11.76 33.93
C ASP A 623 -14.02 10.36 34.52
N LYS A 624 -14.93 9.49 34.08
CA LYS A 624 -15.05 8.12 34.60
C LYS A 624 -14.09 7.13 33.94
N ILE A 625 -13.80 7.36 32.65
CA ILE A 625 -12.92 6.49 31.86
C ILE A 625 -12.15 7.34 30.86
N LYS A 626 -10.86 7.04 30.68
CA LYS A 626 -10.02 7.61 29.64
C LYS A 626 -9.30 6.49 28.90
N LEU A 627 -9.32 6.54 27.58
CA LEU A 627 -8.78 5.49 26.70
C LEU A 627 -7.69 6.08 25.82
N THR A 628 -6.50 5.47 25.82
CA THR A 628 -5.33 5.86 25.00
C THR A 628 -4.69 4.63 24.38
N GLY A 629 -3.75 4.80 23.45
CA GLY A 629 -3.04 3.70 22.80
C GLY A 629 -3.64 3.28 21.46
N ASN A 630 -4.31 4.20 20.74
CA ASN A 630 -4.87 3.97 19.40
C ASN A 630 -5.85 2.77 19.33
N LEU A 631 -6.79 2.74 20.29
CA LEU A 631 -7.82 1.72 20.39
C LEU A 631 -8.90 1.97 19.33
N GLY A 632 -9.23 0.96 18.54
CA GLY A 632 -10.36 0.98 17.64
C GLY A 632 -11.70 0.90 18.37
N ASP A 633 -12.79 1.09 17.66
CA ASP A 633 -14.12 1.26 18.28
C ASP A 633 -14.59 -0.02 19.00
N VAL A 634 -14.36 -1.20 18.43
CA VAL A 634 -14.69 -2.48 19.05
C VAL A 634 -13.92 -2.69 20.37
N MET A 635 -12.66 -2.27 20.41
CA MET A 635 -11.83 -2.41 21.62
C MET A 635 -12.22 -1.38 22.70
N LYS A 636 -12.65 -0.17 22.28
CA LYS A 636 -13.23 0.84 23.21
C LYS A 636 -14.52 0.32 23.83
N GLU A 637 -15.39 -0.30 23.02
CA GLU A 637 -16.62 -0.95 23.49
C GLU A 637 -16.30 -2.08 24.48
N SER A 638 -15.32 -2.93 24.16
CA SER A 638 -14.85 -4.00 25.05
C SER A 638 -14.39 -3.46 26.43
N ALA A 639 -13.70 -2.31 26.46
CA ALA A 639 -13.31 -1.66 27.70
C ALA A 639 -14.51 -1.15 28.50
N LEU A 640 -15.55 -0.64 27.86
CA LEU A 640 -16.79 -0.22 28.50
C LEU A 640 -17.57 -1.42 29.06
N ILE A 641 -17.62 -2.52 28.31
CA ILE A 641 -18.24 -3.79 28.78
C ILE A 641 -17.50 -4.32 30.01
N ALA A 642 -16.15 -4.33 29.97
CA ALA A 642 -15.34 -4.74 31.11
C ALA A 642 -15.64 -3.91 32.38
N LEU A 643 -15.72 -2.59 32.24
CA LEU A 643 -16.07 -1.69 33.33
C LEU A 643 -17.52 -1.93 33.82
N GLY A 644 -18.46 -2.12 32.91
CA GLY A 644 -19.86 -2.46 33.24
C GLY A 644 -19.96 -3.75 34.04
N HIS A 645 -19.24 -4.79 33.62
CA HIS A 645 -19.16 -6.06 34.35
C HIS A 645 -18.59 -5.90 35.76
N ILE A 646 -17.47 -5.15 35.90
CA ILE A 646 -16.86 -4.90 37.21
C ILE A 646 -17.82 -4.15 38.14
N LYS A 647 -18.54 -3.17 37.67
CA LYS A 647 -19.53 -2.42 38.45
C LYS A 647 -20.69 -3.29 38.90
N SER A 648 -21.22 -4.14 38.01
CA SER A 648 -22.33 -5.02 38.32
C SER A 648 -21.96 -6.14 39.32
N HIS A 649 -20.71 -6.54 39.40
CA HIS A 649 -20.19 -7.61 40.26
C HIS A 649 -19.21 -7.11 41.32
N ALA A 650 -19.23 -5.80 41.64
CA ALA A 650 -18.26 -5.14 42.51
C ALA A 650 -18.15 -5.79 43.89
N SER A 651 -19.28 -6.23 44.48
CA SER A 651 -19.32 -6.95 45.78
C SER A 651 -18.53 -8.25 45.73
N PHE A 652 -18.62 -9.00 44.65
CA PHE A 652 -17.88 -10.27 44.47
C PHE A 652 -16.36 -10.01 44.44
N TYR A 653 -15.94 -8.97 43.74
CA TYR A 653 -14.52 -8.58 43.62
C TYR A 653 -13.98 -7.83 44.86
N GLY A 654 -14.84 -7.54 45.84
CA GLY A 654 -14.46 -6.76 47.03
C GLY A 654 -14.17 -5.29 46.70
N ILE A 655 -14.82 -4.74 45.69
CA ILE A 655 -14.64 -3.37 45.24
C ILE A 655 -15.76 -2.47 45.77
N ASN A 656 -15.40 -1.36 46.39
CA ASN A 656 -16.37 -0.38 46.91
C ASN A 656 -16.84 0.54 45.77
N LEU A 657 -18.11 0.46 45.39
CA LEU A 657 -18.70 1.25 44.30
C LEU A 657 -18.61 2.77 44.53
N SER A 658 -18.83 3.24 45.77
CA SER A 658 -18.79 4.66 46.11
C SER A 658 -17.40 5.26 45.91
N LYS A 659 -16.33 4.45 46.10
CA LYS A 659 -14.94 4.87 45.80
C LYS A 659 -14.68 4.84 44.28
N LEU A 660 -15.23 3.86 43.60
CA LEU A 660 -15.05 3.68 42.16
C LEU A 660 -15.66 4.82 41.35
N ASP A 661 -16.79 5.36 41.80
CA ASP A 661 -17.49 6.46 41.11
C ASP A 661 -16.73 7.80 41.14
N ASN A 662 -15.77 7.95 42.05
CA ASN A 662 -14.91 9.14 42.15
C ASN A 662 -13.54 8.99 41.44
N LEU A 663 -13.27 7.79 40.89
CA LEU A 663 -12.03 7.50 40.19
C LEU A 663 -12.20 7.53 38.68
N CYS A 664 -11.25 8.14 38.01
CA CYS A 664 -11.03 7.95 36.60
C CYS A 664 -10.21 6.66 36.39
N ILE A 665 -10.69 5.79 35.50
CA ILE A 665 -9.96 4.62 35.07
C ILE A 665 -9.33 4.97 33.72
N HIS A 666 -8.01 5.15 33.71
CA HIS A 666 -7.29 5.45 32.49
C HIS A 666 -6.62 4.17 31.97
N ILE A 667 -7.07 3.73 30.82
CA ILE A 667 -6.59 2.51 30.12
C ILE A 667 -5.70 2.94 28.98
N ASN A 668 -4.50 2.38 28.93
CA ASN A 668 -3.56 2.56 27.86
C ASN A 668 -3.16 1.19 27.27
N ALA A 669 -3.31 1.01 25.98
CA ALA A 669 -2.68 -0.11 25.28
C ALA A 669 -1.37 0.36 24.68
N VAL A 670 -0.25 -0.20 25.15
CA VAL A 670 1.10 0.19 24.76
C VAL A 670 1.30 0.03 23.27
N GLU A 671 2.26 0.73 22.65
CA GLU A 671 2.49 0.81 21.19
C GLU A 671 1.39 1.55 20.41
N GLY A 672 1.18 2.81 20.69
CA GLY A 672 0.14 3.65 20.06
C GLY A 672 0.26 3.84 18.54
N ALA A 673 1.38 3.44 17.92
CA ALA A 673 1.58 3.55 16.47
C ALA A 673 0.68 2.58 15.67
N ILE A 674 0.25 1.46 16.27
CA ILE A 674 -0.56 0.44 15.61
C ILE A 674 -2.00 0.51 16.13
N LYS A 675 -2.98 0.62 15.23
CA LYS A 675 -4.39 0.56 15.58
C LYS A 675 -4.74 -0.84 16.11
N LYS A 676 -5.38 -0.90 17.26
CA LYS A 676 -5.75 -2.15 17.93
C LYS A 676 -7.26 -2.36 17.84
N GLU A 677 -7.67 -3.44 17.20
CA GLU A 677 -9.07 -3.80 16.96
C GLU A 677 -9.38 -5.18 17.54
N GLY A 678 -10.64 -5.39 17.89
CA GLY A 678 -11.18 -6.68 18.28
C GLY A 678 -11.58 -6.79 19.76
N PRO A 679 -12.57 -7.66 20.08
CA PRO A 679 -13.12 -7.84 21.42
C PRO A 679 -12.28 -8.79 22.30
N SER A 680 -11.28 -9.48 21.75
CA SER A 680 -10.55 -10.59 22.41
C SER A 680 -9.67 -10.17 23.59
N ALA A 681 -9.51 -8.87 23.84
CA ALA A 681 -8.78 -8.33 25.00
C ALA A 681 -9.67 -8.11 26.24
N GLY A 682 -10.95 -8.43 26.17
CA GLY A 682 -11.91 -8.14 27.25
C GLY A 682 -11.54 -8.72 28.60
N THR A 683 -11.07 -9.97 28.65
CA THR A 683 -10.58 -10.59 29.89
C THR A 683 -9.34 -9.91 30.46
N ALA A 684 -8.40 -9.53 29.62
CA ALA A 684 -7.18 -8.83 30.01
C ALA A 684 -7.49 -7.41 30.50
N LEU A 685 -8.38 -6.68 29.81
CA LEU A 685 -8.87 -5.36 30.23
C LEU A 685 -9.54 -5.42 31.62
N THR A 686 -10.44 -6.39 31.82
CA THR A 686 -11.12 -6.58 33.09
C THR A 686 -10.13 -6.86 34.22
N THR A 687 -9.16 -7.73 33.97
CA THR A 687 -8.10 -8.08 34.93
C THR A 687 -7.20 -6.89 35.26
N ALA A 688 -6.82 -6.10 34.27
CA ALA A 688 -6.00 -4.91 34.47
C ALA A 688 -6.73 -3.83 35.29
N ILE A 689 -8.02 -3.62 35.04
CA ILE A 689 -8.85 -2.69 35.82
C ILE A 689 -8.96 -3.13 37.28
N ILE A 690 -9.26 -4.42 37.51
CA ILE A 690 -9.35 -4.95 38.89
C ILE A 690 -8.00 -4.86 39.60
N SER A 691 -6.91 -5.24 38.93
CA SER A 691 -5.55 -5.13 39.44
C SER A 691 -5.21 -3.70 39.87
N ALA A 692 -5.54 -2.71 39.04
CA ALA A 692 -5.32 -1.28 39.35
C ALA A 692 -6.13 -0.79 40.55
N ILE A 693 -7.43 -1.18 40.62
CA ILE A 693 -8.32 -0.77 41.72
C ILE A 693 -7.88 -1.39 43.06
N LYS A 694 -7.54 -2.69 43.02
CA LYS A 694 -7.12 -3.43 44.24
C LYS A 694 -5.66 -3.21 44.59
N LYS A 695 -4.86 -2.64 43.69
CA LYS A 695 -3.40 -2.53 43.78
C LYS A 695 -2.71 -3.90 43.99
N GLU A 696 -3.27 -4.94 43.38
CA GLU A 696 -2.73 -6.29 43.40
C GLU A 696 -2.04 -6.60 42.07
N VAL A 697 -0.82 -7.12 42.13
CA VAL A 697 0.01 -7.42 40.97
C VAL A 697 -0.46 -8.71 40.28
N VAL A 698 -0.59 -8.68 38.96
CA VAL A 698 -0.72 -9.88 38.10
C VAL A 698 0.68 -10.23 37.60
N PRO A 699 1.16 -11.48 37.79
CA PRO A 699 2.49 -11.85 37.31
C PRO A 699 2.62 -11.64 35.80
N ASN A 700 3.75 -11.12 35.38
CA ASN A 700 4.05 -10.83 33.98
C ASN A 700 4.11 -12.09 33.09
N THR A 701 4.29 -13.29 33.69
CA THR A 701 4.26 -14.57 33.00
C THR A 701 2.85 -15.03 32.57
N TYR A 702 1.79 -14.34 33.08
CA TYR A 702 0.40 -14.63 32.69
C TYR A 702 0.03 -13.84 31.43
N ALA A 703 -0.65 -14.50 30.53
CA ALA A 703 -1.23 -13.88 29.35
C ALA A 703 -2.69 -14.33 29.19
N LEU A 704 -3.57 -13.37 28.92
CA LEU A 704 -5.02 -13.60 28.88
C LEU A 704 -5.59 -13.24 27.53
N THR A 705 -6.56 -14.05 27.09
CA THR A 705 -7.41 -13.71 25.94
C THR A 705 -8.82 -14.21 26.15
N GLY A 706 -9.77 -13.50 25.61
CA GLY A 706 -11.19 -13.84 25.68
C GLY A 706 -12.04 -12.59 25.58
N GLU A 707 -13.14 -12.68 24.87
CA GLU A 707 -14.18 -11.67 24.89
C GLU A 707 -15.00 -11.85 26.15
N ILE A 708 -15.36 -10.77 26.83
CA ILE A 708 -16.19 -10.78 28.04
C ILE A 708 -17.56 -10.18 27.76
N THR A 709 -18.60 -10.78 28.34
CA THR A 709 -19.95 -10.21 28.35
C THR A 709 -20.22 -9.43 29.65
N LEU A 710 -21.26 -8.58 29.66
CA LEU A 710 -21.68 -7.85 30.87
C LEU A 710 -22.04 -8.85 32.04
N THR A 711 -22.45 -10.07 31.75
CA THR A 711 -22.75 -11.13 32.74
C THR A 711 -21.51 -11.92 33.13
N GLY A 712 -20.32 -11.59 32.63
CA GLY A 712 -19.07 -12.26 32.97
C GLY A 712 -18.80 -13.57 32.22
N LYS A 713 -19.60 -13.95 31.21
CA LYS A 713 -19.27 -15.10 30.36
C LYS A 713 -18.06 -14.77 29.48
N VAL A 714 -17.20 -15.78 29.32
CA VAL A 714 -16.03 -15.67 28.43
C VAL A 714 -16.35 -16.36 27.11
N LEU A 715 -16.23 -15.59 26.01
CA LEU A 715 -16.55 -16.05 24.66
C LEU A 715 -15.27 -16.44 23.89
N PRO A 716 -15.37 -17.36 22.90
CA PRO A 716 -14.24 -17.84 22.12
C PRO A 716 -13.64 -16.75 21.23
N ILE A 717 -12.39 -16.96 20.88
CA ILE A 717 -11.60 -16.04 20.05
C ILE A 717 -11.00 -16.78 18.86
N GLY A 718 -10.53 -16.03 17.85
CA GLY A 718 -9.79 -16.57 16.72
C GLY A 718 -8.27 -16.40 16.84
N GLY A 719 -7.52 -17.21 16.07
CA GLY A 719 -6.06 -17.12 15.96
C GLY A 719 -5.33 -17.54 17.24
N LEU A 720 -5.81 -18.58 17.92
CA LEU A 720 -5.24 -19.03 19.21
C LEU A 720 -3.79 -19.52 19.04
N LYS A 721 -3.51 -20.31 18.01
CA LYS A 721 -2.18 -20.84 17.70
C LYS A 721 -1.13 -19.72 17.64
N GLU A 722 -1.41 -18.71 16.84
CA GLU A 722 -0.49 -17.59 16.64
C GLU A 722 -0.34 -16.75 17.91
N LYS A 723 -1.45 -16.44 18.58
CA LYS A 723 -1.47 -15.66 19.82
C LYS A 723 -0.62 -16.30 20.92
N ILE A 724 -0.81 -17.59 21.16
CA ILE A 724 -0.05 -18.33 22.20
C ILE A 724 1.41 -18.42 21.81
N THR A 725 1.71 -18.77 20.55
CA THR A 725 3.11 -18.92 20.12
C THR A 725 3.88 -17.61 20.22
N GLY A 726 3.30 -16.50 19.78
CA GLY A 726 3.93 -15.18 19.88
C GLY A 726 4.16 -14.75 21.34
N ALA A 727 3.17 -14.96 22.19
CA ALA A 727 3.31 -14.61 23.61
C ALA A 727 4.29 -15.52 24.37
N TYR A 728 4.38 -16.82 24.03
CA TYR A 728 5.38 -17.73 24.58
C TYR A 728 6.80 -17.24 24.28
N LEU A 729 7.05 -16.81 23.06
CA LEU A 729 8.36 -16.28 22.64
C LEU A 729 8.71 -14.97 23.33
N SER A 730 7.69 -14.16 23.60
CA SER A 730 7.81 -12.93 24.42
C SER A 730 7.93 -13.21 25.92
N GLY A 731 7.93 -14.47 26.37
CA GLY A 731 8.21 -14.88 27.77
C GLY A 731 7.00 -15.30 28.59
N ALA A 732 5.75 -15.26 28.09
CA ALA A 732 4.60 -15.78 28.79
C ALA A 732 4.66 -17.30 28.95
N ARG A 733 4.13 -17.81 30.05
CA ARG A 733 4.14 -19.26 30.37
C ARG A 733 2.76 -19.77 30.80
N TYR A 734 1.94 -18.91 31.41
CA TYR A 734 0.61 -19.24 31.92
C TYR A 734 -0.45 -18.57 31.06
N PHE A 735 -1.27 -19.37 30.39
CA PHE A 735 -2.27 -18.85 29.44
C PHE A 735 -3.68 -19.12 29.97
N ILE A 736 -4.48 -18.07 30.06
CA ILE A 736 -5.90 -18.18 30.39
C ILE A 736 -6.73 -17.91 29.13
N ILE A 737 -7.46 -18.95 28.69
CA ILE A 737 -8.20 -18.93 27.42
C ILE A 737 -9.62 -19.43 27.57
N PRO A 738 -10.55 -19.08 26.68
CA PRO A 738 -11.92 -19.56 26.72
C PRO A 738 -12.01 -21.10 26.55
N SER A 739 -12.85 -21.78 27.31
CA SER A 739 -13.03 -23.24 27.19
C SER A 739 -13.50 -23.69 25.80
N LYS A 740 -14.24 -22.85 25.08
CA LYS A 740 -14.65 -23.16 23.69
C LYS A 740 -13.52 -23.21 22.68
N ASN A 741 -12.34 -22.70 23.04
CA ASN A 741 -11.12 -22.79 22.22
C ASN A 741 -10.30 -24.06 22.59
N GLU A 742 -10.79 -24.99 23.39
CA GLU A 742 -10.08 -26.23 23.72
C GLU A 742 -9.63 -27.01 22.49
N ARG A 743 -10.49 -27.09 21.46
CA ARG A 743 -10.19 -27.76 20.20
C ARG A 743 -9.02 -27.11 19.42
N ASP A 744 -8.80 -25.81 19.62
CA ASP A 744 -7.77 -25.07 18.91
C ASP A 744 -6.37 -25.27 19.55
N ILE A 745 -6.31 -25.90 20.72
CA ILE A 745 -5.06 -26.23 21.43
C ILE A 745 -4.24 -27.26 20.64
N ASP A 746 -4.91 -28.15 19.90
CA ASP A 746 -4.22 -29.17 19.10
C ASP A 746 -3.45 -28.58 17.91
N GLU A 747 -3.75 -27.36 17.51
CA GLU A 747 -3.02 -26.63 16.48
C GLU A 747 -1.71 -26.00 16.98
N ILE A 748 -1.50 -25.90 18.31
CA ILE A 748 -0.29 -25.32 18.92
C ILE A 748 0.87 -26.29 18.70
N PRO A 749 2.07 -25.79 18.26
CA PRO A 749 3.27 -26.64 18.12
C PRO A 749 3.61 -27.37 19.42
N GLU A 750 4.00 -28.65 19.32
CA GLU A 750 4.31 -29.49 20.50
C GLU A 750 5.46 -28.88 21.32
N GLU A 751 6.45 -28.27 20.66
CA GLU A 751 7.59 -27.63 21.33
C GLU A 751 7.19 -26.45 22.23
N VAL A 752 6.03 -25.84 21.96
CA VAL A 752 5.44 -24.77 22.76
C VAL A 752 4.51 -25.36 23.82
N LYS A 753 3.65 -26.32 23.41
CA LYS A 753 2.61 -26.95 24.26
C LYS A 753 3.22 -27.57 25.52
N ASP A 754 4.36 -28.21 25.40
CA ASP A 754 5.07 -28.87 26.51
C ASP A 754 5.67 -27.90 27.55
N LYS A 755 5.75 -26.60 27.21
CA LYS A 755 6.45 -25.60 28.03
C LYS A 755 5.51 -24.52 28.57
N ILE A 756 4.23 -24.68 28.38
CA ILE A 756 3.21 -23.72 28.81
C ILE A 756 2.11 -24.40 29.63
N ASP A 757 1.53 -23.62 30.53
CA ASP A 757 0.34 -24.04 31.26
C ASP A 757 -0.87 -23.29 30.68
N ILE A 758 -1.91 -24.07 30.29
CA ILE A 758 -3.16 -23.53 29.73
C ILE A 758 -4.29 -23.75 30.69
N LYS A 759 -4.95 -22.68 31.10
CA LYS A 759 -6.17 -22.72 31.90
C LYS A 759 -7.40 -22.39 31.05
N LEU A 760 -8.32 -23.33 30.95
CA LEU A 760 -9.60 -23.15 30.28
C LEU A 760 -10.62 -22.53 31.24
N VAL A 761 -11.35 -21.51 30.78
CA VAL A 761 -12.34 -20.77 31.57
C VAL A 761 -13.62 -20.52 30.79
N ASN A 762 -14.77 -20.56 31.51
CA ASN A 762 -16.11 -20.25 30.98
C ASN A 762 -16.61 -18.89 31.48
N SER A 763 -16.13 -18.44 32.64
CA SER A 763 -16.54 -17.20 33.27
C SER A 763 -15.35 -16.41 33.79
N TYR A 764 -15.54 -15.12 33.95
CA TYR A 764 -14.50 -14.25 34.51
C TYR A 764 -14.23 -14.51 35.98
N GLU A 765 -15.22 -15.05 36.73
CA GLU A 765 -15.03 -15.47 38.11
C GLU A 765 -13.93 -16.52 38.26
N GLU A 766 -13.83 -17.44 37.31
CA GLU A 766 -12.76 -18.47 37.29
C GLU A 766 -11.38 -17.81 37.11
N ILE A 767 -11.27 -16.77 36.25
CA ILE A 767 -10.05 -15.98 36.04
C ILE A 767 -9.67 -15.25 37.36
N TYR A 768 -10.65 -14.60 37.98
CA TYR A 768 -10.45 -13.88 39.21
C TYR A 768 -9.94 -14.80 40.34
N ASN A 769 -10.55 -15.98 40.49
CA ASN A 769 -10.13 -16.94 41.47
C ASN A 769 -8.72 -17.47 41.24
N GLU A 770 -8.34 -17.70 39.98
CA GLU A 770 -7.02 -18.19 39.62
C GLU A 770 -5.93 -17.12 39.93
N ILE A 771 -6.15 -15.89 39.52
CA ILE A 771 -5.12 -14.82 39.59
C ILE A 771 -5.07 -14.21 41.02
N PHE A 772 -6.20 -13.90 41.66
CA PHE A 772 -6.24 -13.08 42.86
C PHE A 772 -6.48 -13.87 44.16
N ILE A 773 -7.09 -15.07 44.09
CA ILE A 773 -7.40 -15.87 45.29
C ILE A 773 -6.39 -16.98 45.52
N LYS A 774 -6.04 -17.78 44.51
CA LYS A 774 -5.09 -18.90 44.67
C LYS A 774 -3.67 -18.41 45.02
N LYS A 775 -3.25 -17.25 44.53
CA LYS A 775 -1.97 -16.65 44.88
C LYS A 775 -1.79 -16.29 46.35
N LYS A 776 -2.89 -16.13 47.10
CA LYS A 776 -2.86 -15.87 48.56
C LYS A 776 -2.64 -17.13 49.40
N LYS A 777 -2.69 -18.33 48.79
CA LYS A 777 -2.50 -19.61 49.50
C LYS A 777 -1.13 -20.27 49.31
N ASN A 778 -0.31 -19.73 48.41
CA ASN A 778 1.09 -20.09 48.23
C ASN A 778 1.97 -18.87 48.62
#